data_6748049352ad0727bd18726377b0e3b5
#
_entry.id   6748049352ad0727bd18726377b0e3b5
#
_cell.length_a   1.000
_cell.length_b   1.000
_cell.length_c   1.000
_cell.angle_alpha   90.00
_cell.angle_beta   90.00
_cell.angle_gamma   90.00
#
_symmetry.space_group_name_H-M   'P 1'
#
loop_
_entity.id
_entity.type
_entity.pdbx_description
1 polymer ?
#
loop_
_entity_poly.entity_id
_entity_poly.type
_entity_poly.pdbx_seq_one_letter_code
_entity_poly.pdbx_strand_id
1 'polypeptide(L)'
;MTQNLNYKDSKVFLELPSDFQLGPGEYQVVICEKPLAAKRISEVLGSKKLTKREPMPGVIIFDVISDDNVRYVVCSAFGHLYGLFPVEKNRKKYPIYDVKWSPRISKVRKEKKRISQTLQVISDISPGASGFIHACDYDLEGELIGYNILQFACDNKYEVSKRAKFSSLTENELINSFRNLQLTDIRNANAGIARHLVDFIFGVNLSRALICSVNVSNYHNKYCNLSIGRVQGPTLKFVVDREIKISGYVPDPMWYITGKFEKDGSFFKANLITSIYNSSDTGKILSVCKNQTGIVDNIVKFDKVIHPHEPFNVSNLQKEAYRIFKISPAATLSIAESLYLAALISYPRTSSQKLPPSIGYRQILEQLKVNYFQTNENIVNDILKRDTLSPHQGKEVDPAHPAIYPTGVKQKKLNVLERKILDLVVKRFVSTFGNNAVIRYSEVKINVNGYYFQAKSNCVLNKGWIHLYEPYFSINESYLPELKISDSIKVSEIKSSEDYSRPPARYNQASLLDKMESEGIGTKSTRAAIIDLLIKRKYIYQDKNGIEPTDLGFAILNTMKKFASEIISTKLTSFLESNIKKIQEGALEIDDVRLYLEKTLSNPINEFKLNQSVIGTEIRNVLSSINNRISLGICPKCQKGEMIIIRSTKTKKRFLACSQFRVTGCNAMAALPQKGLIKKDSTCYCGWPTLRIKFARRKMWTICVNRICSKNRNNFASHYDSESNALI
;
A
#
# COMPACT_ATOMS: atom_id res chain seq x y z
N MET A 1 -16.15 -31.75 -16.49
CA MET A 1 -15.13 -32.79 -16.19
C MET A 1 -13.94 -32.12 -15.53
N THR A 2 -13.94 -32.10 -14.25
CA THR A 2 -12.76 -31.67 -13.44
C THR A 2 -11.67 -32.71 -13.64
N GLN A 3 -10.70 -32.44 -14.52
CA GLN A 3 -9.52 -33.29 -14.67
C GLN A 3 -8.78 -33.29 -13.32
N ASN A 4 -8.79 -34.46 -12.67
CA ASN A 4 -7.96 -34.81 -11.53
C ASN A 4 -6.51 -34.48 -11.88
N LEU A 5 -6.03 -33.34 -11.40
CA LEU A 5 -4.60 -32.97 -11.43
C LEU A 5 -3.89 -33.94 -10.47
N ASN A 6 -3.38 -35.06 -11.00
CA ASN A 6 -2.67 -36.10 -10.27
C ASN A 6 -1.44 -35.53 -9.57
N TYR A 7 -1.46 -35.50 -8.26
CA TYR A 7 -0.48 -34.86 -7.38
C TYR A 7 0.59 -35.85 -6.84
N LYS A 8 0.69 -37.05 -7.39
CA LYS A 8 1.57 -38.12 -6.84
C LYS A 8 3.09 -37.90 -7.02
N ASP A 9 3.55 -36.94 -7.85
CA ASP A 9 4.95 -36.87 -8.28
C ASP A 9 5.88 -35.88 -7.56
N SER A 10 5.48 -35.28 -6.43
CA SER A 10 6.35 -34.34 -5.70
C SER A 10 6.39 -34.52 -4.18
N LYS A 11 6.17 -35.73 -3.68
CA LYS A 11 6.37 -36.02 -2.26
C LYS A 11 7.86 -36.10 -1.97
N VAL A 12 8.47 -35.03 -1.49
CA VAL A 12 9.71 -35.12 -0.70
C VAL A 12 9.28 -35.52 0.69
N PHE A 13 9.27 -36.81 0.97
CA PHE A 13 8.97 -37.33 2.31
C PHE A 13 10.14 -36.99 3.23
N LEU A 14 9.91 -36.06 4.15
CA LEU A 14 10.65 -35.99 5.40
C LEU A 14 9.81 -36.77 6.39
N GLU A 15 10.31 -37.87 6.91
CA GLU A 15 9.64 -38.62 7.99
C GLU A 15 9.54 -37.74 9.23
N LEU A 16 8.37 -37.73 9.87
CA LEU A 16 8.23 -37.18 11.22
C LEU A 16 9.17 -37.92 12.16
N PRO A 17 9.73 -37.27 13.18
CA PRO A 17 10.42 -37.98 14.24
C PRO A 17 9.53 -39.12 14.75
N SER A 18 10.09 -40.30 14.90
CA SER A 18 9.37 -41.54 15.32
C SER A 18 8.56 -41.38 16.63
N ASP A 19 8.89 -40.40 17.41
CA ASP A 19 8.36 -40.07 18.72
C ASP A 19 7.17 -39.06 18.68
N PHE A 20 6.82 -38.50 17.49
CA PHE A 20 5.68 -37.59 17.38
C PHE A 20 4.38 -38.41 17.22
N GLN A 21 3.67 -38.60 18.30
CA GLN A 21 2.30 -39.11 18.29
C GLN A 21 1.36 -38.13 18.99
N LEU A 22 0.23 -37.83 18.33
CA LEU A 22 -0.90 -37.22 18.99
C LEU A 22 -1.46 -38.30 19.91
N GLY A 23 -1.54 -38.02 21.24
CA GLY A 23 -2.11 -38.96 22.20
C GLY A 23 -3.49 -39.45 21.79
N PRO A 24 -3.99 -40.56 22.40
CA PRO A 24 -5.25 -41.22 22.02
C PRO A 24 -6.46 -40.27 22.15
N GLY A 25 -7.49 -40.52 21.37
CA GLY A 25 -8.76 -39.80 21.35
C GLY A 25 -9.00 -39.03 20.03
N GLU A 26 -10.26 -38.83 19.74
CA GLU A 26 -10.71 -38.06 18.55
C GLU A 26 -10.32 -36.59 18.66
N TYR A 27 -9.96 -36.00 17.55
CA TYR A 27 -9.65 -34.56 17.45
C TYR A 27 -10.09 -33.98 16.13
N GLN A 28 -10.34 -32.65 16.11
CA GLN A 28 -10.62 -31.91 14.92
C GLN A 28 -9.38 -31.06 14.53
N VAL A 29 -9.01 -31.07 13.25
CA VAL A 29 -7.90 -30.25 12.72
C VAL A 29 -8.41 -28.86 12.38
N VAL A 30 -7.80 -27.84 12.95
CA VAL A 30 -8.11 -26.43 12.69
C VAL A 30 -7.00 -25.81 11.87
N ILE A 31 -7.33 -25.31 10.67
CA ILE A 31 -6.38 -24.66 9.77
C ILE A 31 -6.51 -23.14 9.87
N CYS A 32 -5.45 -22.47 10.34
CA CYS A 32 -5.35 -21.01 10.46
C CYS A 32 -4.38 -20.43 9.41
N GLU A 33 -4.60 -19.18 8.99
CA GLU A 33 -3.72 -18.53 8.02
C GLU A 33 -2.35 -18.14 8.61
N LYS A 34 -2.34 -17.64 9.86
CA LYS A 34 -1.17 -17.03 10.51
C LYS A 34 -0.86 -17.66 11.85
N PRO A 35 0.42 -17.82 12.22
CA PRO A 35 0.81 -18.41 13.50
C PRO A 35 0.28 -17.69 14.73
N LEU A 36 0.19 -16.34 14.68
CA LEU A 36 -0.34 -15.55 15.80
C LEU A 36 -1.86 -15.73 15.95
N ALA A 37 -2.59 -15.86 14.84
CA ALA A 37 -4.02 -16.17 14.88
C ALA A 37 -4.24 -17.59 15.46
N ALA A 38 -3.49 -18.59 15.00
CA ALA A 38 -3.54 -19.95 15.56
C ALA A 38 -3.26 -19.96 17.06
N LYS A 39 -2.22 -19.24 17.50
CA LYS A 39 -1.92 -19.10 18.93
C LYS A 39 -3.10 -18.48 19.70
N ARG A 40 -3.67 -17.38 19.20
CA ARG A 40 -4.80 -16.71 19.87
C ARG A 40 -6.05 -17.58 19.93
N ILE A 41 -6.39 -18.25 18.82
CA ILE A 41 -7.50 -19.20 18.76
C ILE A 41 -7.28 -20.34 19.78
N SER A 42 -6.06 -20.86 19.85
CA SER A 42 -5.71 -21.93 20.80
C SER A 42 -5.78 -21.48 22.26
N GLU A 43 -5.38 -20.24 22.57
CA GLU A 43 -5.49 -19.67 23.92
C GLU A 43 -6.95 -19.51 24.36
N VAL A 44 -7.84 -19.18 23.41
CA VAL A 44 -9.27 -19.00 23.69
C VAL A 44 -9.98 -20.36 23.81
N LEU A 45 -9.70 -21.29 22.89
CA LEU A 45 -10.36 -22.59 22.88
C LEU A 45 -9.80 -23.54 23.94
N GLY A 46 -8.54 -23.40 24.32
CA GLY A 46 -7.83 -24.31 25.22
C GLY A 46 -8.01 -24.01 26.70
N SER A 47 -9.22 -23.64 27.14
CA SER A 47 -9.56 -23.28 28.50
C SER A 47 -9.26 -24.41 29.51
N LYS A 48 -9.55 -25.66 29.15
CA LYS A 48 -9.22 -26.86 30.01
C LYS A 48 -7.78 -27.32 29.84
N LYS A 49 -7.26 -27.33 28.59
CA LYS A 49 -5.91 -27.80 28.31
C LYS A 49 -5.37 -27.15 27.05
N LEU A 50 -4.16 -26.63 27.14
CA LEU A 50 -3.40 -26.10 26.02
C LEU A 50 -1.99 -26.68 26.04
N THR A 51 -1.64 -27.48 25.04
CA THR A 51 -0.30 -28.02 24.86
C THR A 51 0.31 -27.51 23.55
N LYS A 52 1.41 -26.80 23.64
CA LYS A 52 2.19 -26.38 22.46
C LYS A 52 3.13 -27.53 22.10
N ARG A 53 3.12 -27.93 20.81
CA ARG A 53 4.01 -28.98 20.26
C ARG A 53 4.79 -28.42 19.05
N GLU A 54 5.98 -28.92 18.84
CA GLU A 54 6.84 -28.60 17.71
C GLU A 54 7.28 -29.89 16.99
N PRO A 55 6.41 -30.48 16.14
CA PRO A 55 6.68 -31.76 15.47
C PRO A 55 7.91 -31.71 14.57
N MET A 56 8.17 -30.54 13.96
CA MET A 56 9.36 -30.26 13.16
C MET A 56 9.93 -28.88 13.48
N PRO A 57 11.24 -28.64 13.33
CA PRO A 57 11.87 -27.38 13.68
C PRO A 57 11.20 -26.16 13.00
N GLY A 58 10.62 -25.28 13.81
CA GLY A 58 9.90 -24.08 13.37
C GLY A 58 8.45 -24.29 12.94
N VAL A 59 7.89 -25.51 13.06
CA VAL A 59 6.48 -25.80 12.84
C VAL A 59 5.79 -26.04 14.18
N ILE A 60 4.96 -25.11 14.59
CA ILE A 60 4.24 -25.15 15.87
C ILE A 60 2.80 -25.53 15.60
N ILE A 61 2.29 -26.50 16.36
CA ILE A 61 0.87 -26.85 16.48
C ILE A 61 0.44 -26.74 17.94
N PHE A 62 -0.86 -26.55 18.15
CA PHE A 62 -1.45 -26.50 19.48
C PHE A 62 -2.49 -27.61 19.61
N ASP A 63 -2.32 -28.46 20.63
CA ASP A 63 -3.26 -29.52 21.03
C ASP A 63 -4.05 -29.00 22.22
N VAL A 64 -5.34 -28.75 22.03
CA VAL A 64 -6.17 -28.04 23.00
C VAL A 64 -7.47 -28.81 23.29
N ILE A 65 -7.99 -28.68 24.52
CA ILE A 65 -9.30 -29.18 24.91
C ILE A 65 -10.14 -28.01 25.40
N SER A 66 -11.30 -27.84 24.79
CA SER A 66 -12.25 -26.78 25.13
C SER A 66 -13.10 -27.13 26.39
N ASP A 67 -13.84 -26.11 26.86
CA ASP A 67 -14.81 -26.32 27.97
C ASP A 67 -15.85 -27.38 27.65
N ASP A 68 -16.25 -27.48 26.38
CA ASP A 68 -17.20 -28.46 25.88
C ASP A 68 -16.58 -29.87 25.64
N ASN A 69 -15.35 -30.11 26.16
CA ASN A 69 -14.57 -31.34 25.97
C ASN A 69 -14.22 -31.69 24.51
N VAL A 70 -14.31 -30.77 23.60
CA VAL A 70 -13.88 -30.98 22.20
C VAL A 70 -12.38 -30.79 22.11
N ARG A 71 -11.68 -31.75 21.50
CA ARG A 71 -10.24 -31.65 21.25
C ARG A 71 -9.96 -31.10 19.88
N TYR A 72 -9.12 -30.07 19.81
CA TYR A 72 -8.67 -29.43 18.58
C TYR A 72 -7.16 -29.53 18.45
N VAL A 73 -6.69 -29.82 17.22
CA VAL A 73 -5.29 -29.68 16.82
C VAL A 73 -5.19 -28.49 15.90
N VAL A 74 -4.71 -27.35 16.42
CA VAL A 74 -4.67 -26.08 15.70
C VAL A 74 -3.34 -25.92 14.99
N CYS A 75 -3.39 -25.85 13.68
CA CYS A 75 -2.25 -25.67 12.77
C CYS A 75 -2.30 -24.32 12.09
N SER A 76 -1.16 -23.82 11.67
CA SER A 76 -1.10 -22.57 10.90
C SER A 76 -0.28 -22.71 9.63
N ALA A 77 -0.77 -22.08 8.58
CA ALA A 77 0.07 -21.63 7.50
C ALA A 77 0.91 -20.40 7.92
N PHE A 78 1.60 -19.77 7.00
CA PHE A 78 2.21 -18.44 7.13
C PHE A 78 2.02 -17.70 5.80
N GLY A 79 0.75 -17.66 5.35
CA GLY A 79 0.28 -17.26 4.05
C GLY A 79 0.14 -18.45 3.10
N HIS A 80 0.17 -18.20 1.80
CA HIS A 80 0.00 -19.27 0.79
C HIS A 80 1.14 -20.29 0.84
N LEU A 81 0.80 -21.55 1.12
CA LEU A 81 1.73 -22.69 1.05
C LEU A 81 1.79 -23.27 -0.37
N TYR A 82 0.75 -23.11 -1.16
CA TYR A 82 0.65 -23.51 -2.56
C TYR A 82 0.67 -22.27 -3.47
N GLY A 83 1.05 -22.48 -4.73
CA GLY A 83 1.01 -21.47 -5.78
C GLY A 83 0.85 -22.10 -7.15
N LEU A 84 0.47 -21.29 -8.14
CA LEU A 84 0.37 -21.74 -9.53
C LEU A 84 1.76 -21.80 -10.18
N PHE A 85 1.98 -22.85 -10.95
CA PHE A 85 3.19 -23.07 -11.74
C PHE A 85 2.83 -23.52 -13.14
N PRO A 86 3.62 -23.15 -14.17
CA PRO A 86 3.42 -23.67 -15.51
C PRO A 86 3.66 -25.19 -15.53
N VAL A 87 2.86 -25.93 -16.26
CA VAL A 87 3.15 -27.32 -16.60
C VAL A 87 4.41 -27.39 -17.47
N GLU A 88 4.54 -26.44 -18.41
CA GLU A 88 5.72 -26.27 -19.26
C GLU A 88 6.93 -25.76 -18.45
N LYS A 89 7.99 -26.56 -18.40
CA LYS A 89 9.22 -26.25 -17.64
C LYS A 89 10.16 -25.27 -18.35
N ASN A 90 10.06 -25.11 -19.67
CA ASN A 90 10.91 -24.19 -20.43
C ASN A 90 10.52 -22.73 -20.13
N ARG A 91 11.39 -22.00 -19.44
CA ARG A 91 11.18 -20.60 -19.05
C ARG A 91 11.17 -19.60 -20.22
N LYS A 92 11.62 -20.01 -21.40
CA LYS A 92 11.61 -19.17 -22.61
C LYS A 92 10.34 -19.35 -23.44
N LYS A 93 9.57 -20.42 -23.19
CA LYS A 93 8.34 -20.69 -23.92
C LYS A 93 7.19 -19.85 -23.38
N TYR A 94 6.42 -19.25 -24.29
CA TYR A 94 5.15 -18.59 -24.05
C TYR A 94 4.34 -18.59 -25.37
N PRO A 95 2.99 -18.56 -25.38
CA PRO A 95 2.13 -18.39 -24.20
C PRO A 95 2.08 -19.61 -23.29
N ILE A 96 1.69 -19.37 -22.04
CA ILE A 96 1.45 -20.36 -21.00
C ILE A 96 0.01 -20.20 -20.53
N TYR A 97 -0.80 -21.25 -20.73
CA TYR A 97 -2.18 -21.33 -20.24
C TYR A 97 -2.36 -22.55 -19.34
N ASP A 98 -1.57 -23.62 -19.55
CA ASP A 98 -1.57 -24.81 -18.72
C ASP A 98 -0.77 -24.58 -17.44
N VAL A 99 -1.47 -24.62 -16.32
CA VAL A 99 -0.92 -24.35 -14.99
C VAL A 99 -1.40 -25.39 -13.99
N LYS A 100 -0.61 -25.60 -12.94
CA LYS A 100 -0.98 -26.50 -11.84
C LYS A 100 -0.66 -25.88 -10.50
N TRP A 101 -1.43 -26.22 -9.49
CA TRP A 101 -1.09 -25.92 -8.11
C TRP A 101 0.06 -26.80 -7.66
N SER A 102 0.98 -26.22 -6.91
CA SER A 102 2.15 -26.93 -6.38
C SER A 102 2.61 -26.25 -5.09
N PRO A 103 3.31 -26.96 -4.17
CA PRO A 103 3.94 -26.31 -3.04
C PRO A 103 4.82 -25.14 -3.47
N ARG A 104 4.70 -24.02 -2.80
CA ARG A 104 5.37 -22.77 -3.18
C ARG A 104 6.88 -22.90 -3.10
N ILE A 105 7.57 -22.55 -4.18
CA ILE A 105 9.04 -22.56 -4.24
C ILE A 105 9.56 -21.18 -3.84
N SER A 106 10.17 -21.08 -2.65
CA SER A 106 10.88 -19.89 -2.23
C SER A 106 12.34 -19.94 -2.68
N LYS A 107 12.90 -18.77 -3.08
CA LYS A 107 14.33 -18.61 -3.33
C LYS A 107 15.14 -18.61 -2.03
N VAL A 108 14.51 -18.39 -0.91
CA VAL A 108 15.10 -18.41 0.43
C VAL A 108 15.04 -19.84 0.97
N ARG A 109 16.19 -20.48 1.14
CA ARG A 109 16.29 -21.89 1.59
C ARG A 109 15.53 -22.17 2.88
N LYS A 110 15.59 -21.23 3.84
CA LYS A 110 14.87 -21.35 5.14
C LYS A 110 13.35 -21.39 4.95
N GLU A 111 12.81 -20.51 4.09
CA GLU A 111 11.38 -20.44 3.80
C GLU A 111 10.91 -21.70 3.05
N LYS A 112 11.68 -22.16 2.05
CA LYS A 112 11.37 -23.40 1.32
C LYS A 112 11.29 -24.59 2.26
N LYS A 113 12.26 -24.75 3.19
CA LYS A 113 12.25 -25.82 4.18
C LYS A 113 11.02 -25.73 5.08
N ARG A 114 10.68 -24.53 5.56
CA ARG A 114 9.51 -24.31 6.42
C ARG A 114 8.20 -24.67 5.71
N ILE A 115 8.02 -24.29 4.43
CA ILE A 115 6.83 -24.67 3.65
C ILE A 115 6.69 -26.19 3.59
N SER A 116 7.74 -26.90 3.20
CA SER A 116 7.73 -28.37 3.10
C SER A 116 7.41 -29.03 4.42
N GLN A 117 8.06 -28.60 5.51
CA GLN A 117 7.82 -29.14 6.87
C GLN A 117 6.40 -28.89 7.36
N THR A 118 5.85 -27.69 7.10
CA THR A 118 4.47 -27.38 7.52
C THR A 118 3.46 -28.24 6.77
N LEU A 119 3.62 -28.39 5.46
CA LEU A 119 2.74 -29.26 4.67
C LEU A 119 2.83 -30.72 5.11
N GLN A 120 4.05 -31.20 5.43
CA GLN A 120 4.26 -32.56 5.92
C GLN A 120 3.50 -32.78 7.24
N VAL A 121 3.70 -31.90 8.23
CA VAL A 121 3.02 -32.01 9.54
C VAL A 121 1.49 -32.03 9.37
N ILE A 122 0.94 -31.13 8.54
CA ILE A 122 -0.51 -31.09 8.30
C ILE A 122 -0.99 -32.37 7.63
N SER A 123 -0.25 -32.91 6.66
CA SER A 123 -0.59 -34.15 5.97
C SER A 123 -0.55 -35.35 6.91
N ASP A 124 0.40 -35.40 7.86
CA ASP A 124 0.59 -36.55 8.75
C ASP A 124 -0.46 -36.60 9.88
N ILE A 125 -0.97 -35.44 10.33
CA ILE A 125 -2.05 -35.38 11.33
C ILE A 125 -3.45 -35.49 10.73
N SER A 126 -3.60 -35.34 9.41
CA SER A 126 -4.89 -35.33 8.72
C SER A 126 -5.65 -36.68 8.80
N PRO A 127 -5.00 -37.86 8.61
CA PRO A 127 -5.70 -39.16 8.60
C PRO A 127 -6.39 -39.52 9.91
N GLY A 128 -5.87 -39.08 11.06
CA GLY A 128 -6.44 -39.36 12.41
C GLY A 128 -7.49 -38.35 12.86
N ALA A 129 -7.84 -37.35 12.03
CA ALA A 129 -8.78 -36.34 12.39
C ALA A 129 -10.24 -36.79 12.19
N SER A 130 -11.10 -36.57 13.19
CA SER A 130 -12.54 -36.80 13.10
C SER A 130 -13.28 -35.68 12.34
N GLY A 131 -12.65 -34.50 12.14
CA GLY A 131 -13.22 -33.37 11.42
C GLY A 131 -12.20 -32.30 11.10
N PHE A 132 -12.60 -31.37 10.23
CA PHE A 132 -11.75 -30.27 9.76
C PHE A 132 -12.47 -28.94 9.90
N ILE A 133 -11.76 -27.93 10.39
CA ILE A 133 -12.26 -26.57 10.55
C ILE A 133 -11.34 -25.60 9.80
N HIS A 134 -11.91 -24.90 8.84
CA HIS A 134 -11.26 -23.81 8.13
C HIS A 134 -11.40 -22.51 8.93
N ALA A 135 -10.32 -22.06 9.56
CA ALA A 135 -10.25 -20.90 10.44
C ALA A 135 -9.24 -19.84 9.93
N CYS A 136 -9.02 -19.74 8.61
CA CYS A 136 -8.28 -18.63 8.00
C CYS A 136 -9.12 -17.34 7.99
N ASP A 137 -8.49 -16.20 7.75
CA ASP A 137 -9.20 -14.92 7.62
C ASP A 137 -10.37 -15.05 6.61
N TYR A 138 -11.48 -14.34 6.85
CA TYR A 138 -12.70 -14.49 6.05
C TYR A 138 -12.67 -13.54 4.84
N ASP A 139 -11.66 -13.68 3.99
CA ASP A 139 -11.53 -13.00 2.69
C ASP A 139 -11.14 -14.01 1.59
N LEU A 140 -11.10 -13.56 0.32
CA LEU A 140 -10.79 -14.45 -0.82
C LEU A 140 -9.39 -15.09 -0.72
N GLU A 141 -8.43 -14.41 -0.11
CA GLU A 141 -7.07 -14.94 0.05
C GLU A 141 -7.03 -16.01 1.15
N GLY A 142 -7.64 -15.73 2.32
CA GLY A 142 -7.73 -16.69 3.41
C GLY A 142 -8.56 -17.92 3.01
N GLU A 143 -9.65 -17.73 2.24
CA GLU A 143 -10.43 -18.84 1.72
C GLU A 143 -9.59 -19.74 0.81
N LEU A 144 -8.83 -19.16 -0.12
CA LEU A 144 -7.96 -19.91 -1.02
C LEU A 144 -6.80 -20.62 -0.27
N ILE A 145 -6.25 -19.99 0.78
CA ILE A 145 -5.20 -20.62 1.60
C ILE A 145 -5.75 -21.89 2.26
N GLY A 146 -6.89 -21.80 2.93
CA GLY A 146 -7.52 -22.94 3.58
C GLY A 146 -7.98 -23.99 2.59
N TYR A 147 -8.62 -23.58 1.47
CA TYR A 147 -9.00 -24.47 0.37
C TYR A 147 -7.81 -25.32 -0.11
N ASN A 148 -6.69 -24.69 -0.47
CA ASN A 148 -5.54 -25.40 -1.01
C ASN A 148 -4.94 -26.39 0.03
N ILE A 149 -4.92 -26.04 1.31
CA ILE A 149 -4.42 -26.93 2.37
C ILE A 149 -5.35 -28.12 2.55
N LEU A 150 -6.66 -27.88 2.70
CA LEU A 150 -7.66 -28.93 2.89
C LEU A 150 -7.79 -29.83 1.66
N GLN A 151 -7.63 -29.26 0.47
CA GLN A 151 -7.71 -29.99 -0.80
C GLN A 151 -6.46 -30.85 -1.04
N PHE A 152 -5.26 -30.31 -0.83
CA PHE A 152 -4.02 -30.96 -1.27
C PHE A 152 -3.22 -31.59 -0.13
N ALA A 153 -3.19 -31.00 1.07
CA ALA A 153 -2.46 -31.55 2.21
C ALA A 153 -3.32 -32.46 3.08
N CYS A 154 -4.66 -32.25 3.07
CA CYS A 154 -5.61 -33.05 3.85
C CYS A 154 -6.46 -34.00 2.99
N ASP A 155 -6.01 -34.32 1.79
CA ASP A 155 -6.66 -35.32 0.90
C ASP A 155 -8.13 -35.03 0.62
N ASN A 156 -8.43 -33.90 -0.05
CA ASN A 156 -9.76 -33.48 -0.49
C ASN A 156 -10.79 -33.27 0.65
N LYS A 157 -10.35 -32.77 1.82
CA LYS A 157 -11.24 -32.55 2.97
C LYS A 157 -11.97 -31.19 2.96
N TYR A 158 -11.82 -30.35 1.92
CA TYR A 158 -12.46 -29.04 1.89
C TYR A 158 -13.99 -29.11 1.96
N GLU A 159 -14.63 -29.95 1.16
CA GLU A 159 -16.10 -30.03 1.08
C GLU A 159 -16.75 -30.54 2.39
N VAL A 160 -16.06 -31.39 3.12
CA VAL A 160 -16.54 -31.93 4.40
C VAL A 160 -16.11 -31.07 5.60
N SER A 161 -15.30 -30.04 5.38
CA SER A 161 -14.84 -29.14 6.43
C SER A 161 -15.91 -28.11 6.80
N LYS A 162 -15.80 -27.60 8.04
CA LYS A 162 -16.63 -26.49 8.52
C LYS A 162 -15.84 -25.20 8.53
N ARG A 163 -16.53 -24.07 8.46
CA ARG A 163 -15.95 -22.72 8.39
C ARG A 163 -16.20 -21.96 9.68
N ALA A 164 -15.14 -21.57 10.39
CA ALA A 164 -15.20 -20.58 11.47
C ALA A 164 -15.15 -19.16 10.87
N LYS A 165 -16.18 -18.34 11.12
CA LYS A 165 -16.31 -16.97 10.63
C LYS A 165 -16.17 -15.99 11.77
N PHE A 166 -15.14 -15.13 11.74
CA PHE A 166 -14.89 -14.09 12.73
C PHE A 166 -14.30 -12.82 12.08
N SER A 167 -14.61 -11.68 12.66
CA SER A 167 -14.10 -10.37 12.23
C SER A 167 -13.12 -9.76 13.23
N SER A 168 -13.01 -10.34 14.43
CA SER A 168 -12.00 -9.98 15.43
C SER A 168 -11.46 -11.22 16.13
N LEU A 169 -10.31 -11.09 16.78
CA LEU A 169 -9.71 -12.18 17.57
C LEU A 169 -10.01 -12.01 19.08
N THR A 170 -11.14 -11.38 19.41
CA THR A 170 -11.63 -11.28 20.78
C THR A 170 -12.15 -12.65 21.24
N GLU A 171 -12.11 -12.87 22.56
CA GLU A 171 -12.53 -14.14 23.14
C GLU A 171 -13.98 -14.48 22.82
N ASN A 172 -14.89 -13.53 23.06
CA ASN A 172 -16.33 -13.72 22.80
C ASN A 172 -16.63 -14.06 21.34
N GLU A 173 -15.99 -13.38 20.39
CA GLU A 173 -16.23 -13.63 18.98
C GLU A 173 -15.70 -14.99 18.52
N LEU A 174 -14.51 -15.36 19.01
CA LEU A 174 -13.94 -16.67 18.69
C LEU A 174 -14.78 -17.82 19.27
N ILE A 175 -15.19 -17.74 20.54
CA ILE A 175 -16.07 -18.74 21.15
C ILE A 175 -17.38 -18.87 20.35
N ASN A 176 -18.02 -17.75 20.03
CA ASN A 176 -19.25 -17.73 19.25
C ASN A 176 -19.06 -18.33 17.84
N SER A 177 -17.95 -18.01 17.18
CA SER A 177 -17.63 -18.53 15.85
C SER A 177 -17.42 -20.06 15.85
N PHE A 178 -16.77 -20.62 16.86
CA PHE A 178 -16.53 -22.05 16.98
C PHE A 178 -17.76 -22.83 17.46
N ARG A 179 -18.67 -22.19 18.17
CA ARG A 179 -19.98 -22.78 18.49
C ARG A 179 -20.95 -22.78 17.31
N ASN A 180 -20.81 -21.84 16.38
CA ASN A 180 -21.67 -21.62 15.25
C ASN A 180 -20.93 -21.80 13.91
N LEU A 181 -20.25 -22.94 13.75
CA LEU A 181 -19.52 -23.26 12.52
C LEU A 181 -20.47 -23.33 11.32
N GLN A 182 -20.06 -22.70 10.24
CA GLN A 182 -20.79 -22.67 8.96
C GLN A 182 -20.26 -23.74 8.00
N LEU A 183 -20.98 -23.98 6.90
CA LEU A 183 -20.44 -24.77 5.78
C LEU A 183 -19.41 -23.90 5.02
N THR A 184 -18.43 -24.56 4.41
CA THR A 184 -17.50 -23.90 3.46
C THR A 184 -18.27 -23.49 2.19
N ASP A 185 -17.92 -22.36 1.60
CA ASP A 185 -18.51 -21.89 0.35
C ASP A 185 -17.52 -22.04 -0.80
N ILE A 186 -17.72 -23.06 -1.62
CA ILE A 186 -16.88 -23.36 -2.78
C ILE A 186 -16.81 -22.20 -3.78
N ARG A 187 -17.85 -21.34 -3.85
CA ARG A 187 -17.89 -20.18 -4.75
C ARG A 187 -16.84 -19.15 -4.36
N ASN A 188 -16.62 -18.94 -3.05
CA ASN A 188 -15.55 -18.09 -2.54
C ASN A 188 -14.17 -18.65 -2.89
N ALA A 189 -13.97 -19.97 -2.75
CA ALA A 189 -12.74 -20.63 -3.15
C ALA A 189 -12.51 -20.51 -4.66
N ASN A 190 -13.54 -20.74 -5.48
CA ASN A 190 -13.49 -20.61 -6.94
C ASN A 190 -13.15 -19.18 -7.39
N ALA A 191 -13.70 -18.16 -6.75
CA ALA A 191 -13.36 -16.77 -7.02
C ALA A 191 -11.88 -16.47 -6.68
N GLY A 192 -11.37 -17.02 -5.57
CA GLY A 192 -9.95 -16.97 -5.21
C GLY A 192 -9.05 -17.66 -6.24
N ILE A 193 -9.41 -18.87 -6.68
CA ILE A 193 -8.72 -19.63 -7.72
C ILE A 193 -8.69 -18.84 -9.03
N ALA A 194 -9.85 -18.34 -9.50
CA ALA A 194 -9.96 -17.58 -10.73
C ALA A 194 -9.08 -16.33 -10.70
N ARG A 195 -9.06 -15.64 -9.58
CA ARG A 195 -8.20 -14.47 -9.40
C ARG A 195 -6.72 -14.80 -9.53
N HIS A 196 -6.25 -15.83 -8.81
CA HIS A 196 -4.86 -16.28 -8.90
C HIS A 196 -4.52 -16.76 -10.32
N LEU A 197 -5.43 -17.45 -10.99
CA LEU A 197 -5.27 -17.89 -12.39
C LEU A 197 -5.10 -16.69 -13.34
N VAL A 198 -6.01 -15.71 -13.24
CA VAL A 198 -5.94 -14.47 -14.03
C VAL A 198 -4.60 -13.75 -13.81
N ASP A 199 -4.24 -13.47 -12.57
CA ASP A 199 -3.02 -12.74 -12.23
C ASP A 199 -1.76 -13.51 -12.65
N PHE A 200 -1.78 -14.85 -12.55
CA PHE A 200 -0.67 -15.69 -12.96
C PHE A 200 -0.50 -15.73 -14.49
N ILE A 201 -1.57 -16.01 -15.24
CA ILE A 201 -1.51 -16.11 -16.71
C ILE A 201 -1.10 -14.77 -17.32
N PHE A 202 -1.65 -13.64 -16.87
CA PHE A 202 -1.20 -12.32 -17.28
C PHE A 202 0.28 -12.09 -16.94
N GLY A 203 0.64 -12.31 -15.69
CA GLY A 203 1.97 -12.03 -15.17
C GLY A 203 3.05 -12.86 -15.83
N VAL A 204 2.84 -14.16 -16.02
CA VAL A 204 3.84 -15.07 -16.61
C VAL A 204 4.05 -14.77 -18.08
N ASN A 205 2.98 -14.59 -18.84
CA ASN A 205 3.07 -14.40 -20.29
C ASN A 205 3.73 -13.07 -20.65
N LEU A 206 3.26 -11.96 -20.08
CA LEU A 206 3.83 -10.65 -20.37
C LEU A 206 5.26 -10.50 -19.84
N SER A 207 5.56 -11.07 -18.67
CA SER A 207 6.91 -11.01 -18.12
C SER A 207 7.87 -11.84 -18.97
N ARG A 208 7.48 -13.03 -19.44
CA ARG A 208 8.28 -13.83 -20.36
C ARG A 208 8.48 -13.14 -21.70
N ALA A 209 7.43 -12.54 -22.27
CA ALA A 209 7.51 -11.79 -23.52
C ALA A 209 8.54 -10.63 -23.42
N LEU A 210 8.48 -9.82 -22.35
CA LEU A 210 9.44 -8.74 -22.11
C LEU A 210 10.88 -9.27 -21.92
N ILE A 211 11.05 -10.31 -21.09
CA ILE A 211 12.37 -10.87 -20.79
C ILE A 211 12.97 -11.53 -22.04
N CYS A 212 12.18 -12.27 -22.82
CA CYS A 212 12.65 -12.89 -24.06
C CYS A 212 13.06 -11.83 -25.09
N SER A 213 12.29 -10.75 -25.23
CA SER A 213 12.63 -9.63 -26.13
C SER A 213 13.97 -9.00 -25.76
N VAL A 214 14.23 -8.75 -24.48
CA VAL A 214 15.51 -8.19 -24.02
C VAL A 214 16.67 -9.19 -24.23
N ASN A 215 16.44 -10.50 -24.09
CA ASN A 215 17.46 -11.51 -24.29
C ASN A 215 17.86 -11.68 -25.76
N VAL A 216 16.92 -11.60 -26.70
CA VAL A 216 17.19 -11.66 -28.14
C VAL A 216 18.15 -10.54 -28.60
N SER A 217 18.08 -9.39 -27.95
CA SER A 217 18.92 -8.23 -28.26
C SER A 217 20.39 -8.34 -27.76
N ASN A 218 20.89 -9.52 -27.39
CA ASN A 218 22.28 -9.79 -26.91
C ASN A 218 22.69 -8.95 -25.68
N TYR A 219 21.75 -8.63 -24.80
CA TYR A 219 22.05 -7.93 -23.58
C TYR A 219 22.58 -8.88 -22.50
N HIS A 220 23.90 -9.06 -22.47
CA HIS A 220 24.59 -9.98 -21.55
C HIS A 220 24.70 -9.45 -20.10
N ASN A 221 24.02 -8.36 -19.76
CA ASN A 221 24.07 -7.80 -18.41
C ASN A 221 22.88 -8.25 -17.58
N LYS A 222 23.22 -8.95 -16.49
CA LYS A 222 22.41 -9.26 -15.29
C LYS A 222 20.90 -9.23 -15.47
N TYR A 223 20.31 -10.41 -15.24
CA TYR A 223 18.91 -10.67 -14.95
C TYR A 223 18.09 -9.42 -14.62
N CYS A 224 17.50 -8.84 -15.62
CA CYS A 224 16.57 -7.73 -15.47
C CYS A 224 15.22 -8.34 -15.12
N ASN A 225 14.76 -8.15 -13.90
CA ASN A 225 13.45 -8.66 -13.45
C ASN A 225 12.34 -7.77 -13.99
N LEU A 226 12.19 -7.75 -15.31
CA LEU A 226 11.09 -7.06 -15.97
C LEU A 226 9.83 -7.88 -15.80
N SER A 227 8.81 -7.27 -15.26
CA SER A 227 7.51 -7.91 -15.21
C SER A 227 6.42 -6.84 -15.16
N ILE A 228 5.33 -7.16 -15.78
CA ILE A 228 4.12 -6.36 -15.77
C ILE A 228 2.95 -7.30 -15.53
N GLY A 229 1.99 -6.86 -14.74
CA GLY A 229 0.78 -7.60 -14.44
C GLY A 229 -0.45 -6.78 -14.78
N ARG A 230 -1.58 -7.41 -14.72
CA ARG A 230 -2.90 -6.87 -15.05
C ARG A 230 -3.19 -5.52 -14.37
N VAL A 231 -2.92 -5.38 -13.08
CA VAL A 231 -3.15 -4.15 -12.31
C VAL A 231 -1.97 -3.19 -12.42
N GLN A 232 -0.74 -3.69 -12.60
CA GLN A 232 0.48 -2.88 -12.66
C GLN A 232 0.53 -1.98 -13.89
N GLY A 233 0.12 -2.50 -15.06
CA GLY A 233 0.12 -1.76 -16.32
C GLY A 233 -0.76 -0.51 -16.26
N PRO A 234 -2.05 -0.62 -15.95
CA PRO A 234 -2.94 0.53 -15.79
C PRO A 234 -2.49 1.51 -14.71
N THR A 235 -1.97 1.01 -13.57
CA THR A 235 -1.45 1.89 -12.50
C THR A 235 -0.25 2.70 -12.97
N LEU A 236 0.71 2.08 -13.68
CA LEU A 236 1.83 2.78 -14.29
C LEU A 236 1.36 3.80 -15.31
N LYS A 237 0.32 3.45 -16.10
CA LYS A 237 -0.29 4.35 -17.10
C LYS A 237 -0.82 5.63 -16.46
N PHE A 238 -1.47 5.58 -15.30
CA PHE A 238 -1.93 6.78 -14.61
C PHE A 238 -0.78 7.74 -14.29
N VAL A 239 0.33 7.21 -13.79
CA VAL A 239 1.50 8.03 -13.42
C VAL A 239 2.14 8.65 -14.66
N VAL A 240 2.33 7.87 -15.72
CA VAL A 240 2.93 8.37 -16.98
C VAL A 240 2.02 9.38 -17.68
N ASP A 241 0.73 9.10 -17.81
CA ASP A 241 -0.21 10.01 -18.45
C ASP A 241 -0.34 11.34 -17.65
N ARG A 242 -0.20 11.29 -16.33
CA ARG A 242 -0.13 12.47 -15.47
C ARG A 242 1.13 13.29 -15.75
N GLU A 243 2.28 12.66 -15.87
CA GLU A 243 3.54 13.35 -16.15
C GLU A 243 3.58 13.96 -17.55
N ILE A 244 2.99 13.27 -18.55
CA ILE A 244 2.82 13.84 -19.90
C ILE A 244 1.96 15.10 -19.84
N LYS A 245 0.85 15.10 -19.07
CA LYS A 245 0.01 16.30 -18.91
C LYS A 245 0.74 17.44 -18.21
N ILE A 246 1.60 17.13 -17.22
CA ILE A 246 2.40 18.13 -16.52
C ILE A 246 3.46 18.72 -17.46
N SER A 247 4.16 17.88 -18.20
CA SER A 247 5.24 18.31 -19.12
C SER A 247 4.72 19.11 -20.32
N GLY A 248 3.49 18.84 -20.76
CA GLY A 248 2.84 19.58 -21.84
C GLY A 248 2.03 20.80 -21.38
N TYR A 249 2.02 21.09 -20.09
CA TYR A 249 1.24 22.20 -19.54
C TYR A 249 1.94 23.54 -19.77
N VAL A 250 1.21 24.49 -20.31
CA VAL A 250 1.66 25.88 -20.45
C VAL A 250 0.95 26.72 -19.41
N PRO A 251 1.70 27.33 -18.46
CA PRO A 251 1.10 28.18 -17.43
C PRO A 251 0.56 29.48 -18.01
N ASP A 252 -0.68 29.82 -17.71
CA ASP A 252 -1.28 31.11 -18.02
C ASP A 252 -1.06 32.08 -16.86
N PRO A 253 -0.66 33.33 -17.13
CA PRO A 253 -0.53 34.34 -16.09
C PRO A 253 -1.91 34.76 -15.58
N MET A 254 -2.00 34.94 -14.26
CA MET A 254 -3.21 35.38 -13.56
C MET A 254 -2.81 36.41 -12.49
N TRP A 255 -3.61 37.45 -12.36
CA TRP A 255 -3.40 38.47 -11.33
C TRP A 255 -4.50 38.41 -10.27
N TYR A 256 -4.08 38.40 -9.03
CA TYR A 256 -4.96 38.49 -7.87
C TYR A 256 -4.81 39.88 -7.24
N ILE A 257 -5.93 40.56 -7.01
CA ILE A 257 -5.93 41.83 -6.30
C ILE A 257 -6.53 41.61 -4.92
N THR A 258 -5.77 41.94 -3.89
CA THR A 258 -6.18 41.88 -2.47
C THR A 258 -6.16 43.28 -1.91
N GLY A 259 -7.30 43.69 -1.34
CA GLY A 259 -7.43 44.93 -0.58
C GLY A 259 -7.31 44.64 0.94
N LYS A 260 -6.64 45.53 1.66
CA LYS A 260 -6.70 45.66 3.12
C LYS A 260 -7.71 46.75 3.44
N PHE A 261 -8.78 46.39 4.13
CA PHE A 261 -9.90 47.25 4.48
C PHE A 261 -9.89 47.57 5.98
N GLU A 262 -10.37 48.76 6.36
CA GLU A 262 -10.41 49.23 7.73
C GLU A 262 -11.85 49.67 8.08
N LYS A 263 -12.35 49.13 9.20
CA LYS A 263 -13.63 49.56 9.82
C LYS A 263 -13.38 49.69 11.32
N ASP A 264 -13.64 50.88 11.85
CA ASP A 264 -13.56 51.20 13.30
C ASP A 264 -12.23 50.71 13.94
N GLY A 265 -11.09 50.93 13.25
CA GLY A 265 -9.76 50.52 13.71
C GLY A 265 -9.43 49.04 13.49
N SER A 266 -10.37 48.24 13.03
CA SER A 266 -10.18 46.82 12.74
C SER A 266 -9.83 46.61 11.27
N PHE A 267 -8.78 45.82 11.00
CA PHE A 267 -8.30 45.50 9.63
C PHE A 267 -8.68 44.10 9.21
N PHE A 268 -9.14 43.99 7.96
CA PHE A 268 -9.37 42.68 7.34
C PHE A 268 -8.99 42.70 5.85
N LYS A 269 -8.90 41.52 5.23
CA LYS A 269 -8.55 41.36 3.81
C LYS A 269 -9.78 40.94 3.00
N ALA A 270 -9.91 41.50 1.81
CA ALA A 270 -10.86 41.02 0.81
C ALA A 270 -10.17 40.90 -0.54
N ASN A 271 -10.57 39.91 -1.32
CA ASN A 271 -10.04 39.63 -2.64
C ASN A 271 -11.02 40.09 -3.71
N LEU A 272 -10.50 40.65 -4.81
CA LEU A 272 -11.32 40.98 -5.97
C LEU A 272 -11.98 39.69 -6.51
N ILE A 273 -13.28 39.77 -6.82
CA ILE A 273 -14.04 38.61 -7.30
C ILE A 273 -13.69 38.28 -8.74
N THR A 274 -13.41 39.28 -9.55
CA THR A 274 -13.13 39.10 -10.97
C THR A 274 -11.73 38.57 -11.22
N SER A 275 -11.61 37.53 -12.03
CA SER A 275 -10.31 37.03 -12.49
C SER A 275 -9.69 37.96 -13.52
N ILE A 276 -8.41 38.25 -13.39
CA ILE A 276 -7.68 39.17 -14.28
C ILE A 276 -6.56 38.37 -14.97
N TYR A 277 -6.49 38.52 -16.29
CA TYR A 277 -5.54 37.80 -17.15
C TYR A 277 -4.54 38.70 -17.86
N ASN A 278 -4.57 40.04 -17.61
CA ASN A 278 -3.61 40.97 -18.14
C ASN A 278 -3.18 42.03 -17.13
N SER A 279 -1.97 42.54 -17.28
CA SER A 279 -1.39 43.55 -16.38
C SER A 279 -2.00 44.95 -16.54
N SER A 280 -2.52 45.28 -17.72
CA SER A 280 -3.13 46.60 -18.02
C SER A 280 -4.40 46.81 -17.14
N ASP A 281 -5.27 45.81 -17.10
CA ASP A 281 -6.50 45.88 -16.28
C ASP A 281 -6.17 45.91 -14.80
N THR A 282 -5.12 45.18 -14.38
CA THR A 282 -4.59 45.24 -13.00
C THR A 282 -4.22 46.68 -12.61
N GLY A 283 -3.47 47.37 -13.46
CA GLY A 283 -3.05 48.74 -13.21
C GLY A 283 -4.25 49.71 -13.09
N LYS A 284 -5.24 49.58 -13.98
CA LYS A 284 -6.47 50.37 -13.93
C LYS A 284 -7.24 50.16 -12.61
N ILE A 285 -7.43 48.90 -12.20
CA ILE A 285 -8.17 48.61 -10.97
C ILE A 285 -7.43 49.13 -9.74
N LEU A 286 -6.11 48.98 -9.67
CA LEU A 286 -5.31 49.53 -8.59
C LEU A 286 -5.43 51.04 -8.50
N SER A 287 -5.36 51.77 -9.60
CA SER A 287 -5.48 53.23 -9.59
C SER A 287 -6.87 53.70 -9.16
N VAL A 288 -7.93 53.03 -9.62
CA VAL A 288 -9.33 53.38 -9.30
C VAL A 288 -9.69 53.08 -7.86
N CYS A 289 -9.14 52.00 -7.26
CA CYS A 289 -9.49 51.57 -5.92
C CYS A 289 -8.57 52.09 -4.81
N LYS A 290 -7.40 52.65 -5.15
CA LYS A 290 -6.41 53.13 -4.18
C LYS A 290 -6.93 54.32 -3.37
N ASN A 291 -6.82 54.24 -2.02
CA ASN A 291 -7.23 55.28 -1.08
C ASN A 291 -8.71 55.66 -1.19
N GLN A 292 -9.54 54.78 -1.72
CA GLN A 292 -10.99 55.00 -1.85
C GLN A 292 -11.73 54.43 -0.65
N THR A 293 -13.02 54.77 -0.63
CA THR A 293 -13.98 54.21 0.31
C THR A 293 -14.82 53.16 -0.39
N GLY A 294 -14.89 51.96 0.15
CA GLY A 294 -15.79 50.92 -0.32
C GLY A 294 -17.11 50.93 0.45
N ILE A 295 -18.16 50.46 -0.17
CA ILE A 295 -19.49 50.31 0.43
C ILE A 295 -19.82 48.82 0.51
N VAL A 296 -20.30 48.36 1.64
CA VAL A 296 -20.80 46.98 1.82
C VAL A 296 -22.05 46.82 0.97
N ASP A 297 -21.95 46.04 -0.10
CA ASP A 297 -23.02 45.79 -1.06
C ASP A 297 -23.95 44.64 -0.59
N ASN A 298 -23.38 43.56 -0.06
CA ASN A 298 -24.15 42.41 0.40
C ASN A 298 -23.41 41.62 1.50
N ILE A 299 -24.19 41.03 2.42
CA ILE A 299 -23.69 40.15 3.47
C ILE A 299 -24.55 38.88 3.47
N VAL A 300 -23.90 37.74 3.21
CA VAL A 300 -24.52 36.42 3.27
C VAL A 300 -23.96 35.68 4.48
N LYS A 301 -24.83 35.25 5.38
CA LYS A 301 -24.48 34.39 6.53
C LYS A 301 -25.26 33.09 6.41
N PHE A 302 -24.54 31.95 6.51
CA PHE A 302 -25.20 30.64 6.51
C PHE A 302 -24.45 29.65 7.42
N ASP A 303 -25.22 28.79 8.05
CA ASP A 303 -24.70 27.75 8.93
C ASP A 303 -24.57 26.44 8.17
N LYS A 304 -23.36 25.88 8.14
CA LYS A 304 -23.06 24.61 7.53
C LYS A 304 -22.94 23.52 8.58
N VAL A 305 -23.79 22.51 8.47
CA VAL A 305 -23.72 21.31 9.30
C VAL A 305 -22.67 20.37 8.72
N ILE A 306 -21.73 19.92 9.55
CA ILE A 306 -20.71 18.93 9.20
C ILE A 306 -20.96 17.68 10.02
N HIS A 307 -21.32 16.60 9.33
CA HIS A 307 -21.52 15.30 9.96
C HIS A 307 -20.18 14.68 10.39
N PRO A 308 -20.19 13.79 11.39
CA PRO A 308 -19.03 12.95 11.70
C PRO A 308 -18.53 12.22 10.46
N HIS A 309 -17.25 11.95 10.42
CA HIS A 309 -16.72 11.07 9.38
C HIS A 309 -17.22 9.64 9.58
N GLU A 310 -17.46 8.93 8.51
CA GLU A 310 -17.82 7.52 8.52
C GLU A 310 -16.72 6.64 9.14
N PRO A 311 -17.04 5.48 9.70
CA PRO A 311 -16.07 4.50 10.18
C PRO A 311 -15.06 4.12 9.09
N PHE A 312 -13.86 3.78 9.48
CA PHE A 312 -12.82 3.41 8.53
C PHE A 312 -13.11 2.10 7.80
N ASN A 313 -13.05 2.15 6.48
CA ASN A 313 -12.63 1.02 5.66
C ASN A 313 -11.10 1.07 5.48
N VAL A 314 -10.52 0.04 4.81
CA VAL A 314 -9.08 -0.02 4.61
C VAL A 314 -8.54 1.16 3.81
N SER A 315 -9.23 1.59 2.75
CA SER A 315 -8.79 2.69 1.88
C SER A 315 -8.76 4.01 2.65
N ASN A 316 -9.81 4.32 3.40
CA ASN A 316 -9.90 5.55 4.19
C ASN A 316 -8.88 5.58 5.32
N LEU A 317 -8.62 4.44 5.99
CA LEU A 317 -7.56 4.34 6.99
C LEU A 317 -6.17 4.60 6.37
N GLN A 318 -5.88 4.02 5.22
CA GLN A 318 -4.62 4.21 4.51
C GLN A 318 -4.41 5.65 4.06
N LYS A 319 -5.46 6.29 3.53
CA LYS A 319 -5.42 7.70 3.11
C LYS A 319 -5.20 8.65 4.27
N GLU A 320 -5.93 8.44 5.35
CA GLU A 320 -5.86 9.28 6.53
C GLU A 320 -4.51 9.13 7.26
N ALA A 321 -4.00 7.91 7.42
CA ALA A 321 -2.66 7.66 7.96
C ALA A 321 -1.54 8.30 7.10
N TYR A 322 -1.70 8.29 5.78
CA TYR A 322 -0.76 8.98 4.89
C TYR A 322 -0.88 10.50 5.02
N ARG A 323 -2.09 11.05 5.10
CA ARG A 323 -2.35 12.47 5.26
C ARG A 323 -1.69 13.03 6.53
N ILE A 324 -1.90 12.35 7.67
CA ILE A 324 -1.50 12.82 9.00
C ILE A 324 -0.04 12.45 9.30
N PHE A 325 0.32 11.19 9.13
CA PHE A 325 1.60 10.64 9.60
C PHE A 325 2.63 10.39 8.50
N LYS A 326 2.25 10.57 7.23
CA LYS A 326 3.06 10.19 6.05
C LYS A 326 3.47 8.70 6.04
N ILE A 327 2.66 7.85 6.69
CA ILE A 327 2.83 6.38 6.64
C ILE A 327 2.28 5.89 5.30
N SER A 328 3.06 5.09 4.56
CA SER A 328 2.61 4.56 3.27
C SER A 328 1.38 3.65 3.41
N PRO A 329 0.49 3.57 2.42
CA PRO A 329 -0.68 2.68 2.47
C PRO A 329 -0.34 1.23 2.77
N ALA A 330 0.74 0.68 2.19
CA ALA A 330 1.18 -0.69 2.46
C ALA A 330 1.67 -0.86 3.90
N ALA A 331 2.43 0.11 4.44
CA ALA A 331 2.86 0.08 5.85
C ALA A 331 1.66 0.22 6.80
N THR A 332 0.69 1.08 6.47
CA THR A 332 -0.55 1.22 7.26
C THR A 332 -1.31 -0.09 7.35
N LEU A 333 -1.48 -0.81 6.23
CA LEU A 333 -2.14 -2.12 6.22
C LEU A 333 -1.37 -3.14 7.06
N SER A 334 -0.06 -3.21 6.92
CA SER A 334 0.78 -4.13 7.71
C SER A 334 0.68 -3.86 9.22
N ILE A 335 0.63 -2.58 9.62
CA ILE A 335 0.45 -2.18 11.02
C ILE A 335 -0.96 -2.56 11.51
N ALA A 336 -1.99 -2.29 10.70
CA ALA A 336 -3.36 -2.65 11.04
C ALA A 336 -3.53 -4.18 11.19
N GLU A 337 -2.89 -4.98 10.33
CA GLU A 337 -2.84 -6.44 10.49
C GLU A 337 -2.15 -6.88 11.78
N SER A 338 -1.07 -6.19 12.19
CA SER A 338 -0.41 -6.44 13.49
C SER A 338 -1.36 -6.16 14.66
N LEU A 339 -2.11 -5.04 14.60
CA LEU A 339 -3.10 -4.69 15.62
C LEU A 339 -4.28 -5.67 15.67
N TYR A 340 -4.76 -6.14 14.51
CA TYR A 340 -5.76 -7.19 14.43
C TYR A 340 -5.30 -8.50 15.07
N LEU A 341 -4.07 -8.95 14.74
CA LEU A 341 -3.48 -10.15 15.34
C LEU A 341 -3.24 -10.03 16.85
N ALA A 342 -3.11 -8.81 17.36
CA ALA A 342 -3.09 -8.50 18.79
C ALA A 342 -4.48 -8.37 19.42
N ALA A 343 -5.56 -8.62 18.66
CA ALA A 343 -6.95 -8.47 19.04
C ALA A 343 -7.35 -7.04 19.47
N LEU A 344 -6.64 -6.01 19.02
CA LEU A 344 -6.89 -4.61 19.39
C LEU A 344 -7.85 -3.90 18.44
N ILE A 345 -7.95 -4.35 17.19
CA ILE A 345 -8.93 -3.87 16.20
C ILE A 345 -9.56 -5.05 15.47
N SER A 346 -10.69 -4.79 14.79
CA SER A 346 -11.32 -5.73 13.88
C SER A 346 -10.47 -5.96 12.61
N TYR A 347 -10.88 -6.92 11.79
CA TYR A 347 -10.19 -7.27 10.54
C TYR A 347 -10.05 -6.06 9.59
N PRO A 348 -8.81 -5.67 9.22
CA PRO A 348 -8.60 -4.40 8.56
C PRO A 348 -8.87 -4.42 7.05
N ARG A 349 -8.93 -5.59 6.38
CA ARG A 349 -9.15 -5.66 4.94
C ARG A 349 -10.64 -5.65 4.59
N THR A 350 -11.35 -4.63 5.02
CA THR A 350 -12.78 -4.42 4.75
C THR A 350 -13.01 -3.20 3.88
N SER A 351 -14.03 -3.27 3.02
CA SER A 351 -14.56 -2.12 2.30
C SER A 351 -15.72 -1.45 3.03
N SER A 352 -16.24 -2.06 4.09
CA SER A 352 -17.40 -1.57 4.83
C SER A 352 -17.13 -0.27 5.56
N GLN A 353 -18.10 0.62 5.53
CA GLN A 353 -18.20 1.82 6.36
C GLN A 353 -19.40 1.68 7.34
N LYS A 354 -19.82 0.44 7.61
CA LYS A 354 -20.93 0.11 8.50
C LYS A 354 -20.44 -0.57 9.77
N LEU A 355 -21.00 -0.13 10.89
CA LEU A 355 -20.84 -0.75 12.22
C LEU A 355 -22.19 -1.36 12.59
N PRO A 356 -22.38 -2.67 12.57
CA PRO A 356 -23.63 -3.29 12.98
C PRO A 356 -23.77 -3.24 14.52
N PRO A 357 -25.00 -3.13 15.08
CA PRO A 357 -25.21 -3.13 16.54
C PRO A 357 -24.68 -4.38 17.25
N SER A 358 -24.58 -5.49 16.54
CA SER A 358 -24.07 -6.78 17.07
C SER A 358 -22.63 -6.74 17.59
N ILE A 359 -21.82 -5.72 17.23
CA ILE A 359 -20.47 -5.56 17.78
C ILE A 359 -20.46 -5.11 19.26
N GLY A 360 -21.59 -4.61 19.80
CA GLY A 360 -21.71 -4.20 21.20
C GLY A 360 -21.07 -2.84 21.48
N TYR A 361 -21.57 -1.76 20.91
CA TYR A 361 -20.99 -0.40 21.04
C TYR A 361 -20.72 0.01 22.48
N ARG A 362 -21.71 -0.20 23.38
CA ARG A 362 -21.60 0.20 24.77
C ARG A 362 -20.45 -0.50 25.46
N GLN A 363 -20.36 -1.81 25.31
CA GLN A 363 -19.28 -2.62 25.89
C GLN A 363 -17.90 -2.17 25.40
N ILE A 364 -17.76 -1.89 24.08
CA ILE A 364 -16.50 -1.39 23.52
C ILE A 364 -16.15 -0.01 24.12
N LEU A 365 -17.10 0.92 24.19
CA LEU A 365 -16.88 2.25 24.75
C LEU A 365 -16.50 2.21 26.23
N GLU A 366 -17.14 1.35 27.02
CA GLU A 366 -16.81 1.13 28.44
C GLU A 366 -15.39 0.60 28.61
N GLN A 367 -14.99 -0.38 27.78
CA GLN A 367 -13.64 -0.90 27.79
C GLN A 367 -12.60 0.14 27.34
N LEU A 368 -12.92 0.95 26.32
CA LEU A 368 -12.06 2.05 25.89
C LEU A 368 -11.91 3.11 26.95
N LYS A 369 -12.97 3.43 27.71
CA LYS A 369 -12.91 4.35 28.85
C LYS A 369 -11.86 3.89 29.86
N VAL A 370 -11.90 2.62 30.28
CA VAL A 370 -10.98 2.06 31.26
C VAL A 370 -9.57 1.85 30.71
N ASN A 371 -9.43 1.35 29.47
CA ASN A 371 -8.15 0.89 28.93
C ASN A 371 -7.40 1.95 28.11
N TYR A 372 -8.11 3.00 27.64
CA TYR A 372 -7.57 3.95 26.70
C TYR A 372 -7.69 5.43 27.14
N PHE A 373 -8.84 5.84 27.69
CA PHE A 373 -9.14 7.23 28.05
C PHE A 373 -8.95 7.54 29.55
N GLN A 374 -8.12 6.81 30.27
CA GLN A 374 -7.93 6.94 31.74
C GLN A 374 -7.71 8.39 32.22
N THR A 375 -7.08 9.24 31.41
CA THR A 375 -6.82 10.66 31.76
C THR A 375 -7.88 11.63 31.24
N ASN A 376 -8.83 11.17 30.41
CA ASN A 376 -9.83 12.02 29.76
C ASN A 376 -11.18 11.29 29.60
N GLU A 377 -11.66 10.70 30.65
CA GLU A 377 -12.88 9.87 30.69
C GLU A 377 -14.15 10.62 30.27
N ASN A 378 -14.19 11.93 30.44
CA ASN A 378 -15.36 12.76 30.13
C ASN A 378 -15.77 12.65 28.65
N ILE A 379 -14.81 12.42 27.75
CA ILE A 379 -15.07 12.27 26.30
C ILE A 379 -16.04 11.11 26.03
N VAL A 380 -15.86 9.98 26.69
CA VAL A 380 -16.66 8.78 26.48
C VAL A 380 -17.91 8.79 27.36
N ASN A 381 -17.84 9.40 28.55
CA ASN A 381 -18.95 9.46 29.49
C ASN A 381 -20.19 10.13 28.89
N ASP A 382 -20.02 11.23 28.15
CA ASP A 382 -21.15 11.95 27.55
C ASP A 382 -21.82 11.14 26.43
N ILE A 383 -21.08 10.27 25.76
CA ILE A 383 -21.65 9.32 24.79
C ILE A 383 -22.40 8.21 25.53
N LEU A 384 -21.81 7.64 26.58
CA LEU A 384 -22.39 6.53 27.36
C LEU A 384 -23.66 6.91 28.14
N LYS A 385 -23.88 8.19 28.45
CA LYS A 385 -25.13 8.71 29.07
C LYS A 385 -26.35 8.58 28.16
N ARG A 386 -26.18 8.38 26.87
CA ARG A 386 -27.29 8.27 25.90
C ARG A 386 -27.94 6.89 25.99
N ASP A 387 -29.25 6.84 25.96
CA ASP A 387 -29.99 5.57 25.98
C ASP A 387 -29.71 4.72 24.75
N THR A 388 -29.66 5.33 23.59
CA THR A 388 -29.37 4.68 22.32
C THR A 388 -28.08 5.20 21.71
N LEU A 389 -27.24 4.29 21.26
CA LEU A 389 -25.97 4.60 20.58
C LEU A 389 -26.13 4.32 19.08
N SER A 390 -26.11 5.39 18.28
CA SER A 390 -26.21 5.30 16.81
C SER A 390 -25.00 5.99 16.17
N PRO A 391 -24.05 5.23 15.64
CA PRO A 391 -22.90 5.83 14.97
C PRO A 391 -23.30 6.40 13.61
N HIS A 392 -22.69 7.51 13.21
CA HIS A 392 -22.73 7.93 11.81
C HIS A 392 -22.07 6.90 10.94
N GLN A 393 -22.70 6.53 9.81
CA GLN A 393 -22.26 5.45 8.93
C GLN A 393 -22.15 5.91 7.48
N GLY A 394 -21.16 5.36 6.75
CA GLY A 394 -21.02 5.59 5.33
C GLY A 394 -21.97 4.73 4.48
N LYS A 395 -21.79 4.77 3.17
CA LYS A 395 -22.65 4.05 2.20
C LYS A 395 -22.16 2.64 1.90
N GLU A 396 -20.83 2.41 1.95
CA GLU A 396 -20.23 1.18 1.50
C GLU A 396 -20.45 0.03 2.47
N VAL A 397 -20.73 -1.15 1.92
CA VAL A 397 -20.97 -2.39 2.66
C VAL A 397 -20.00 -3.45 2.18
N ASP A 398 -19.49 -4.26 3.09
CA ASP A 398 -18.73 -5.47 2.82
C ASP A 398 -19.52 -6.66 3.37
N PRO A 399 -19.80 -7.70 2.57
CA PRO A 399 -20.60 -8.84 3.04
C PRO A 399 -19.87 -9.70 4.07
N ALA A 400 -18.54 -9.58 4.14
CA ALA A 400 -17.70 -10.40 5.01
C ALA A 400 -17.46 -9.76 6.37
N HIS A 401 -17.17 -8.46 6.41
CA HIS A 401 -16.71 -7.76 7.60
C HIS A 401 -17.35 -6.38 7.79
N PRO A 402 -17.58 -5.96 9.04
CA PRO A 402 -17.93 -4.57 9.35
C PRO A 402 -16.77 -3.61 9.04
N ALA A 403 -16.98 -2.33 9.22
CA ALA A 403 -15.92 -1.31 9.22
C ALA A 403 -14.87 -1.63 10.29
N ILE A 404 -13.69 -1.02 10.16
CA ILE A 404 -12.60 -1.17 11.14
C ILE A 404 -12.99 -0.45 12.44
N TYR A 405 -12.98 -1.18 13.55
CA TYR A 405 -13.29 -0.66 14.88
C TYR A 405 -12.31 -1.18 15.93
N PRO A 406 -12.09 -0.44 17.04
CA PRO A 406 -11.29 -0.91 18.16
C PRO A 406 -12.09 -1.90 18.99
N THR A 407 -11.44 -2.92 19.53
CA THR A 407 -12.09 -3.95 20.36
C THR A 407 -12.25 -3.54 21.82
N GLY A 408 -11.54 -2.51 22.27
CA GLY A 408 -11.49 -2.13 23.69
C GLY A 408 -10.54 -2.96 24.56
N VAL A 409 -9.94 -4.01 24.04
CA VAL A 409 -8.99 -4.86 24.77
C VAL A 409 -7.78 -4.05 25.24
N LYS A 410 -7.28 -4.36 26.44
CA LYS A 410 -6.13 -3.68 27.05
C LYS A 410 -4.87 -3.80 26.19
N GLN A 411 -4.21 -2.66 25.95
CA GLN A 411 -3.00 -2.60 25.17
C GLN A 411 -1.84 -3.33 25.86
N LYS A 412 -1.11 -4.15 25.10
CA LYS A 412 0.22 -4.64 25.44
C LYS A 412 1.28 -3.65 24.91
N LYS A 413 2.56 -3.97 25.03
CA LYS A 413 3.64 -3.11 24.47
C LYS A 413 3.45 -2.92 22.96
N LEU A 414 3.15 -1.69 22.56
CA LEU A 414 3.03 -1.25 21.15
C LEU A 414 4.22 -0.38 20.77
N ASN A 415 4.67 -0.50 19.53
CA ASN A 415 5.62 0.45 18.96
C ASN A 415 4.94 1.80 18.63
N VAL A 416 5.73 2.81 18.29
CA VAL A 416 5.24 4.18 18.04
C VAL A 416 4.23 4.23 16.89
N LEU A 417 4.44 3.45 15.81
CA LEU A 417 3.56 3.46 14.64
C LEU A 417 2.26 2.72 14.92
N GLU A 418 2.33 1.59 15.63
CA GLU A 418 1.14 0.85 16.07
C GLU A 418 0.25 1.72 16.97
N ARG A 419 0.84 2.46 17.91
CA ARG A 419 0.10 3.41 18.76
C ARG A 419 -0.61 4.49 17.93
N LYS A 420 0.08 5.08 16.95
CA LYS A 420 -0.51 6.11 16.08
C LYS A 420 -1.71 5.60 15.30
N ILE A 421 -1.61 4.40 14.72
CA ILE A 421 -2.71 3.81 13.95
C ILE A 421 -3.86 3.39 14.86
N LEU A 422 -3.57 2.82 16.03
CA LEU A 422 -4.61 2.47 17.00
C LEU A 422 -5.34 3.72 17.50
N ASP A 423 -4.61 4.78 17.87
CA ASP A 423 -5.20 6.07 18.30
C ASP A 423 -6.12 6.65 17.22
N LEU A 424 -5.68 6.60 15.96
CA LEU A 424 -6.48 7.06 14.83
C LEU A 424 -7.77 6.26 14.69
N VAL A 425 -7.72 4.92 14.83
CA VAL A 425 -8.91 4.04 14.76
C VAL A 425 -9.83 4.29 15.94
N VAL A 426 -9.30 4.40 17.15
CA VAL A 426 -10.10 4.66 18.37
C VAL A 426 -10.83 6.00 18.26
N LYS A 427 -10.12 7.06 17.93
CA LYS A 427 -10.72 8.40 17.81
C LYS A 427 -11.75 8.49 16.69
N ARG A 428 -11.48 7.82 15.55
CA ARG A 428 -12.47 7.73 14.47
C ARG A 428 -13.73 7.00 14.94
N PHE A 429 -13.61 5.87 15.60
CA PHE A 429 -14.74 5.11 16.13
C PHE A 429 -15.57 5.96 17.11
N VAL A 430 -14.93 6.57 18.10
CA VAL A 430 -15.60 7.39 19.11
C VAL A 430 -16.28 8.60 18.45
N SER A 431 -15.62 9.24 17.48
CA SER A 431 -16.19 10.43 16.80
C SER A 431 -17.44 10.13 15.97
N THR A 432 -17.65 8.87 15.53
CA THR A 432 -18.87 8.49 14.81
C THR A 432 -20.13 8.64 15.67
N PHE A 433 -20.01 8.60 16.99
CA PHE A 433 -21.11 8.81 17.93
C PHE A 433 -21.29 10.28 18.34
N GLY A 434 -20.42 11.18 17.83
CA GLY A 434 -20.51 12.61 18.13
C GLY A 434 -21.69 13.30 17.45
N ASN A 435 -22.12 14.43 18.01
CA ASN A 435 -23.10 15.30 17.38
C ASN A 435 -22.49 15.98 16.15
N ASN A 436 -23.33 16.47 15.25
CA ASN A 436 -22.88 17.28 14.12
C ASN A 436 -22.15 18.53 14.60
N ALA A 437 -21.09 18.92 13.89
CA ALA A 437 -20.49 20.23 14.04
C ALA A 437 -21.26 21.26 13.23
N VAL A 438 -21.33 22.50 13.74
CA VAL A 438 -22.01 23.61 13.06
C VAL A 438 -21.01 24.75 12.90
N ILE A 439 -20.81 25.18 11.66
CA ILE A 439 -19.89 26.27 11.31
C ILE A 439 -20.69 27.35 10.62
N ARG A 440 -20.59 28.56 11.12
CA ARG A 440 -21.11 29.74 10.46
C ARG A 440 -20.10 30.29 9.48
N TYR A 441 -20.49 30.43 8.24
CA TYR A 441 -19.77 31.15 7.22
C TYR A 441 -20.40 32.51 7.01
N SER A 442 -19.54 33.54 6.83
CA SER A 442 -20.02 34.88 6.47
C SER A 442 -19.18 35.31 5.23
N GLU A 443 -19.90 35.75 4.21
CA GLU A 443 -19.34 36.33 2.99
C GLU A 443 -19.83 37.74 2.84
N VAL A 444 -18.89 38.67 2.78
CA VAL A 444 -19.16 40.11 2.65
C VAL A 444 -18.67 40.56 1.28
N LYS A 445 -19.55 41.17 0.51
CA LYS A 445 -19.27 41.76 -0.80
C LYS A 445 -19.15 43.28 -0.63
N ILE A 446 -18.04 43.85 -1.06
CA ILE A 446 -17.71 45.26 -0.92
C ILE A 446 -17.53 45.85 -2.30
N ASN A 447 -18.24 46.90 -2.63
CA ASN A 447 -18.09 47.67 -3.86
C ASN A 447 -17.12 48.85 -3.65
N VAL A 448 -16.07 48.89 -4.46
CA VAL A 448 -15.14 50.02 -4.49
C VAL A 448 -15.12 50.55 -5.93
N ASN A 449 -15.84 51.65 -6.19
CA ASN A 449 -15.94 52.28 -7.50
C ASN A 449 -16.27 51.32 -8.67
N GLY A 450 -17.26 50.41 -8.43
CA GLY A 450 -17.71 49.43 -9.42
C GLY A 450 -16.92 48.10 -9.40
N TYR A 451 -15.83 48.01 -8.64
CA TYR A 451 -15.10 46.76 -8.45
C TYR A 451 -15.52 46.04 -7.14
N TYR A 452 -15.84 44.77 -7.26
CA TYR A 452 -16.35 43.99 -6.14
C TYR A 452 -15.27 43.14 -5.49
N PHE A 453 -15.09 43.36 -4.18
CA PHE A 453 -14.20 42.56 -3.33
C PHE A 453 -15.00 41.66 -2.41
N GLN A 454 -14.53 40.45 -2.17
CA GLN A 454 -15.15 39.47 -1.27
C GLN A 454 -14.24 39.21 -0.06
N ALA A 455 -14.76 39.44 1.14
CA ALA A 455 -14.19 38.95 2.39
C ALA A 455 -14.97 37.74 2.88
N LYS A 456 -14.27 36.74 3.45
CA LYS A 456 -14.88 35.53 4.00
C LYS A 456 -14.41 35.31 5.42
N SER A 457 -15.32 34.88 6.28
CA SER A 457 -15.00 34.40 7.62
C SER A 457 -15.76 33.13 7.95
N ASN A 458 -15.24 32.41 8.93
CA ASN A 458 -15.88 31.22 9.47
C ASN A 458 -15.66 31.13 10.98
N CYS A 459 -16.72 30.79 11.70
CA CYS A 459 -16.71 30.61 13.15
C CYS A 459 -17.36 29.28 13.51
N VAL A 460 -16.78 28.53 14.40
CA VAL A 460 -17.32 27.27 14.91
C VAL A 460 -18.35 27.55 15.97
N LEU A 461 -19.64 27.38 15.66
CA LEU A 461 -20.74 27.54 16.63
C LEU A 461 -20.85 26.33 17.57
N ASN A 462 -20.66 25.14 17.03
CA ASN A 462 -20.64 23.89 17.80
C ASN A 462 -19.57 22.97 17.25
N LYS A 463 -18.59 22.59 18.07
CA LYS A 463 -17.52 21.67 17.67
C LYS A 463 -18.04 20.25 17.38
N GLY A 464 -19.13 19.84 18.04
CA GLY A 464 -19.71 18.50 17.83
C GLY A 464 -18.66 17.39 17.92
N TRP A 465 -18.62 16.51 16.89
CA TRP A 465 -17.69 15.38 16.80
C TRP A 465 -16.21 15.78 16.64
N ILE A 466 -15.93 17.02 16.25
CA ILE A 466 -14.57 17.49 15.96
C ILE A 466 -13.68 17.35 17.20
N HIS A 467 -14.17 17.72 18.39
CA HIS A 467 -13.40 17.59 19.62
C HIS A 467 -13.04 16.13 19.98
N LEU A 468 -13.88 15.16 19.54
CA LEU A 468 -13.62 13.72 19.74
C LEU A 468 -12.54 13.18 18.80
N TYR A 469 -12.28 13.88 17.69
CA TYR A 469 -11.32 13.49 16.67
C TYR A 469 -10.02 14.31 16.68
N GLU A 470 -9.90 15.29 17.58
CA GLU A 470 -8.65 16.04 17.78
C GLU A 470 -7.49 15.08 18.16
N PRO A 471 -6.25 15.28 17.67
CA PRO A 471 -5.77 16.41 16.84
C PRO A 471 -5.86 16.17 15.32
N TYR A 472 -6.60 15.18 14.84
CA TYR A 472 -6.58 14.74 13.44
C TYR A 472 -7.43 15.58 12.50
N PHE A 473 -8.36 16.34 13.06
CA PHE A 473 -9.18 17.30 12.34
C PHE A 473 -9.36 18.56 13.17
N SER A 474 -9.18 19.71 12.52
CA SER A 474 -9.42 21.03 13.12
C SER A 474 -9.89 21.99 12.03
N ILE A 475 -10.57 23.04 12.45
CA ILE A 475 -11.04 24.11 11.57
C ILE A 475 -10.31 25.38 11.99
N ASN A 476 -9.64 26.00 11.00
CA ASN A 476 -9.06 27.31 11.22
C ASN A 476 -10.17 28.36 11.16
N GLU A 477 -10.43 29.04 12.25
CA GLU A 477 -11.41 30.13 12.30
C GLU A 477 -10.78 31.41 11.73
N SER A 478 -11.64 32.20 11.10
CA SER A 478 -11.29 33.54 10.62
C SER A 478 -12.40 34.51 10.96
N TYR A 479 -12.02 35.70 11.39
CA TYR A 479 -12.96 36.68 11.89
C TYR A 479 -13.02 37.91 10.99
N LEU A 480 -14.20 38.49 10.87
CA LEU A 480 -14.45 39.82 10.30
C LEU A 480 -15.03 40.72 11.39
N PRO A 481 -14.77 42.03 11.34
CA PRO A 481 -15.45 42.98 12.20
C PRO A 481 -16.97 42.94 11.95
N GLU A 482 -17.73 43.49 12.85
CA GLU A 482 -19.17 43.62 12.62
C GLU A 482 -19.44 44.62 11.50
N LEU A 483 -20.12 44.15 10.45
CA LEU A 483 -20.38 44.89 9.23
C LEU A 483 -21.88 44.84 8.94
N LYS A 484 -22.42 45.98 8.45
CA LYS A 484 -23.82 46.14 8.00
C LYS A 484 -23.83 46.52 6.51
N ILE A 485 -24.91 46.19 5.82
CA ILE A 485 -25.14 46.65 4.45
C ILE A 485 -25.13 48.20 4.43
N SER A 486 -24.50 48.75 3.40
CA SER A 486 -24.27 50.19 3.23
C SER A 486 -23.20 50.79 4.16
N ASP A 487 -22.51 50.00 4.96
CA ASP A 487 -21.37 50.49 5.74
C ASP A 487 -20.27 51.00 4.80
N SER A 488 -19.73 52.15 5.21
CA SER A 488 -18.57 52.78 4.56
C SER A 488 -17.26 52.20 5.14
N ILE A 489 -16.41 51.68 4.29
CA ILE A 489 -15.17 51.00 4.68
C ILE A 489 -13.97 51.60 3.92
N LYS A 490 -12.97 52.02 4.64
CA LYS A 490 -11.75 52.61 4.06
C LYS A 490 -10.87 51.55 3.45
N VAL A 491 -10.39 51.75 2.21
CA VAL A 491 -9.35 50.96 1.60
C VAL A 491 -8.00 51.48 2.09
N SER A 492 -7.41 50.78 3.07
CA SER A 492 -6.11 51.15 3.66
C SER A 492 -4.92 50.81 2.73
N GLU A 493 -5.03 49.71 2.01
CA GLU A 493 -4.00 49.26 1.07
C GLU A 493 -4.62 48.35 0.01
N ILE A 494 -4.12 48.44 -1.22
CA ILE A 494 -4.47 47.52 -2.30
C ILE A 494 -3.22 47.04 -3.00
N LYS A 495 -3.12 45.72 -3.18
CA LYS A 495 -1.97 45.06 -3.81
C LYS A 495 -2.40 44.09 -4.87
N SER A 496 -1.62 44.00 -5.92
CA SER A 496 -1.71 42.89 -6.88
C SER A 496 -0.57 41.90 -6.65
N SER A 497 -0.86 40.66 -6.91
CA SER A 497 0.13 39.60 -7.01
C SER A 497 -0.07 38.84 -8.33
N GLU A 498 1.02 38.68 -9.07
CA GLU A 498 1.04 37.79 -10.23
C GLU A 498 1.27 36.35 -9.77
N ASP A 499 0.48 35.45 -10.30
CA ASP A 499 0.66 34.00 -10.16
C ASP A 499 0.38 33.36 -11.52
N TYR A 500 0.71 32.11 -11.64
CA TYR A 500 0.48 31.35 -12.86
C TYR A 500 -0.42 30.16 -12.58
N SER A 501 -1.27 29.84 -13.55
CA SER A 501 -2.04 28.61 -13.50
C SER A 501 -1.10 27.41 -13.33
N ARG A 502 -1.52 26.40 -12.55
CA ARG A 502 -0.67 25.28 -12.18
C ARG A 502 -1.09 24.02 -12.91
N PRO A 503 -0.13 23.18 -13.34
CA PRO A 503 -0.43 21.88 -13.88
C PRO A 503 -1.13 21.01 -12.80
N PRO A 504 -1.82 19.94 -13.22
CA PRO A 504 -2.40 19.01 -12.27
C PRO A 504 -1.30 18.43 -11.35
N ALA A 505 -1.56 18.37 -10.05
CA ALA A 505 -0.59 17.86 -9.09
C ALA A 505 -0.22 16.40 -9.40
N ARG A 506 1.05 16.04 -9.20
CA ARG A 506 1.49 14.65 -9.25
C ARG A 506 0.76 13.81 -8.22
N TYR A 507 0.59 12.55 -8.53
CA TYR A 507 0.05 11.62 -7.54
C TYR A 507 1.02 11.46 -6.36
N ASN A 508 0.47 11.32 -5.17
CA ASN A 508 1.13 10.67 -4.05
C ASN A 508 0.52 9.27 -3.86
N GLN A 509 1.02 8.47 -2.91
CA GLN A 509 0.53 7.09 -2.73
C GLN A 509 -0.96 7.04 -2.38
N ALA A 510 -1.48 7.99 -1.60
CA ALA A 510 -2.89 8.05 -1.25
C ALA A 510 -3.76 8.42 -2.46
N SER A 511 -3.41 9.48 -3.20
CA SER A 511 -4.18 9.90 -4.38
C SER A 511 -4.06 8.93 -5.56
N LEU A 512 -2.96 8.17 -5.66
CA LEU A 512 -2.85 7.08 -6.63
C LEU A 512 -3.74 5.90 -6.25
N LEU A 513 -3.83 5.59 -4.96
CA LEU A 513 -4.76 4.58 -4.44
C LEU A 513 -6.21 4.97 -4.73
N ASP A 514 -6.60 6.26 -4.50
CA ASP A 514 -7.92 6.79 -4.87
C ASP A 514 -8.21 6.63 -6.36
N LYS A 515 -7.21 6.94 -7.21
CA LYS A 515 -7.36 6.79 -8.67
C LYS A 515 -7.57 5.33 -9.06
N MET A 516 -6.84 4.40 -8.45
CA MET A 516 -7.05 2.95 -8.68
C MET A 516 -8.44 2.52 -8.23
N GLU A 517 -8.92 3.02 -7.11
CA GLU A 517 -10.23 2.72 -6.55
C GLU A 517 -11.36 3.23 -7.42
N SER A 518 -11.30 4.49 -7.83
CA SER A 518 -12.31 5.12 -8.70
C SER A 518 -12.40 4.48 -10.09
N GLU A 519 -11.32 3.88 -10.58
CA GLU A 519 -11.29 3.15 -11.87
C GLU A 519 -11.58 1.64 -11.71
N GLY A 520 -11.88 1.18 -10.50
CA GLY A 520 -12.23 -0.22 -10.22
C GLY A 520 -11.08 -1.21 -10.47
N ILE A 521 -9.81 -0.78 -10.36
CA ILE A 521 -8.66 -1.67 -10.58
C ILE A 521 -7.99 -2.07 -9.27
N GLY A 522 -7.65 -3.35 -9.18
CA GLY A 522 -7.12 -3.98 -7.98
C GLY A 522 -8.16 -4.03 -6.87
N THR A 523 -7.85 -4.74 -5.80
CA THR A 523 -8.75 -4.91 -4.66
C THR A 523 -8.25 -4.15 -3.45
N LYS A 524 -9.10 -4.04 -2.44
CA LYS A 524 -8.79 -3.47 -1.12
C LYS A 524 -7.47 -3.98 -0.52
N SER A 525 -7.13 -5.25 -0.75
CA SER A 525 -5.90 -5.87 -0.24
C SER A 525 -4.66 -5.68 -1.12
N THR A 526 -4.82 -5.40 -2.42
CA THR A 526 -3.69 -5.42 -3.38
C THR A 526 -3.25 -4.05 -3.88
N ARG A 527 -4.11 -3.04 -3.89
CA ARG A 527 -3.78 -1.71 -4.45
C ARG A 527 -2.49 -1.13 -3.87
N ALA A 528 -2.37 -1.11 -2.54
CA ALA A 528 -1.16 -0.60 -1.87
C ALA A 528 0.09 -1.40 -2.21
N ALA A 529 -0.01 -2.72 -2.27
CA ALA A 529 1.10 -3.60 -2.63
C ALA A 529 1.57 -3.41 -4.09
N ILE A 530 0.64 -3.10 -5.00
CA ILE A 530 0.98 -2.80 -6.41
C ILE A 530 1.78 -1.49 -6.52
N ILE A 531 1.40 -0.44 -5.80
CA ILE A 531 2.15 0.83 -5.78
C ILE A 531 3.58 0.57 -5.27
N ASP A 532 3.72 -0.13 -4.15
CA ASP A 532 5.03 -0.50 -3.60
C ASP A 532 5.85 -1.36 -4.58
N LEU A 533 5.20 -2.27 -5.31
CA LEU A 533 5.85 -3.13 -6.29
C LEU A 533 6.41 -2.32 -7.47
N LEU A 534 5.66 -1.35 -7.98
CA LEU A 534 6.12 -0.44 -9.04
C LEU A 534 7.34 0.38 -8.59
N ILE A 535 7.36 0.84 -7.33
CA ILE A 535 8.52 1.52 -6.72
C ILE A 535 9.71 0.56 -6.60
N LYS A 536 9.51 -0.64 -6.08
CA LYS A 536 10.56 -1.67 -5.93
C LYS A 536 11.17 -2.09 -7.27
N ARG A 537 10.36 -2.13 -8.33
CA ARG A 537 10.81 -2.41 -9.71
C ARG A 537 11.45 -1.21 -10.39
N LYS A 538 11.43 -0.06 -9.75
CA LYS A 538 11.94 1.20 -10.30
C LYS A 538 11.23 1.63 -11.61
N TYR A 539 9.95 1.34 -11.72
CA TYR A 539 9.12 1.88 -12.79
C TYR A 539 8.62 3.28 -12.45
N ILE A 540 8.41 3.52 -11.17
CA ILE A 540 8.10 4.82 -10.59
C ILE A 540 9.03 5.10 -9.40
N TYR A 541 9.19 6.36 -9.05
CA TYR A 541 9.83 6.77 -7.80
C TYR A 541 8.99 7.86 -7.14
N GLN A 542 9.18 8.04 -5.85
CA GLN A 542 8.50 9.07 -5.08
C GLN A 542 9.52 9.98 -4.40
N ASP A 543 9.29 11.28 -4.51
CA ASP A 543 10.02 12.31 -3.78
C ASP A 543 9.06 13.28 -3.08
N LYS A 544 9.55 14.49 -2.74
CA LYS A 544 8.74 15.55 -2.09
C LYS A 544 7.64 16.09 -3.01
N ASN A 545 7.83 16.03 -4.33
CA ASN A 545 6.94 16.60 -5.33
C ASN A 545 5.85 15.60 -5.77
N GLY A 546 5.95 14.36 -5.35
CA GLY A 546 5.00 13.29 -5.66
C GLY A 546 5.64 12.07 -6.34
N ILE A 547 4.80 11.27 -7.00
CA ILE A 547 5.21 10.06 -7.72
C ILE A 547 5.46 10.43 -9.17
N GLU A 548 6.64 10.05 -9.67
CA GLU A 548 7.08 10.26 -11.05
C GLU A 548 7.45 8.93 -11.71
N PRO A 549 7.24 8.79 -13.03
CA PRO A 549 7.73 7.64 -13.76
C PRO A 549 9.24 7.76 -13.99
N THR A 550 9.92 6.62 -14.02
CA THR A 550 11.32 6.56 -14.45
C THR A 550 11.42 6.40 -15.97
N ASP A 551 12.61 6.58 -16.53
CA ASP A 551 12.86 6.27 -17.96
C ASP A 551 12.46 4.81 -18.28
N LEU A 552 12.70 3.87 -17.35
CA LEU A 552 12.30 2.48 -17.49
C LEU A 552 10.76 2.34 -17.47
N GLY A 553 10.08 3.08 -16.58
CA GLY A 553 8.62 3.11 -16.53
C GLY A 553 8.01 3.62 -17.83
N PHE A 554 8.56 4.71 -18.39
CA PHE A 554 8.17 5.22 -19.70
C PHE A 554 8.39 4.18 -20.81
N ALA A 555 9.56 3.55 -20.88
CA ALA A 555 9.87 2.56 -21.89
C ALA A 555 8.93 1.36 -21.84
N ILE A 556 8.70 0.79 -20.65
CA ILE A 556 7.80 -0.34 -20.47
C ILE A 556 6.37 0.05 -20.89
N LEU A 557 5.87 1.21 -20.45
CA LEU A 557 4.52 1.63 -20.82
C LEU A 557 4.38 1.90 -22.32
N ASN A 558 5.37 2.55 -22.94
CA ASN A 558 5.35 2.82 -24.39
C ASN A 558 5.36 1.53 -25.20
N THR A 559 6.18 0.55 -24.80
CA THR A 559 6.15 -0.80 -25.38
C THR A 559 4.78 -1.43 -25.27
N MET A 560 4.17 -1.36 -24.08
CA MET A 560 2.82 -1.91 -23.88
C MET A 560 1.76 -1.16 -24.68
N LYS A 561 1.84 0.18 -24.78
CA LYS A 561 0.91 0.99 -25.62
C LYS A 561 0.99 0.60 -27.08
N LYS A 562 2.18 0.30 -27.58
CA LYS A 562 2.42 0.01 -29.00
C LYS A 562 2.00 -1.43 -29.38
N PHE A 563 2.29 -2.41 -28.53
CA PHE A 563 2.15 -3.84 -28.88
C PHE A 563 1.06 -4.58 -28.07
N ALA A 564 0.49 -3.96 -27.05
CA ALA A 564 -0.47 -4.60 -26.15
C ALA A 564 -1.36 -3.55 -25.44
N SER A 565 -1.90 -2.59 -26.18
CA SER A 565 -2.67 -1.46 -25.64
C SER A 565 -3.89 -1.91 -24.82
N GLU A 566 -4.56 -2.98 -25.23
CA GLU A 566 -5.73 -3.53 -24.54
C GLU A 566 -5.39 -4.01 -23.13
N ILE A 567 -4.19 -4.59 -22.95
CA ILE A 567 -3.74 -5.16 -21.66
C ILE A 567 -3.53 -4.10 -20.58
N ILE A 568 -3.14 -2.89 -20.96
CA ILE A 568 -2.98 -1.77 -20.01
C ILE A 568 -4.26 -0.94 -19.84
N SER A 569 -5.39 -1.43 -20.37
CA SER A 569 -6.69 -0.79 -20.23
C SER A 569 -7.26 -1.02 -18.83
N THR A 570 -7.79 0.05 -18.21
CA THR A 570 -8.60 -0.06 -16.99
C THR A 570 -9.88 -0.86 -17.21
N LYS A 571 -10.48 -0.73 -18.39
CA LYS A 571 -11.72 -1.45 -18.77
C LYS A 571 -11.55 -2.96 -18.70
N LEU A 572 -10.46 -3.51 -19.29
CA LEU A 572 -10.19 -4.94 -19.23
C LEU A 572 -9.99 -5.42 -17.78
N THR A 573 -9.24 -4.66 -17.00
CA THR A 573 -8.99 -5.03 -15.60
C THR A 573 -10.27 -5.00 -14.77
N SER A 574 -11.09 -3.97 -14.91
CA SER A 574 -12.39 -3.85 -14.23
C SER A 574 -13.36 -4.94 -14.67
N PHE A 575 -13.40 -5.29 -15.96
CA PHE A 575 -14.20 -6.39 -16.48
C PHE A 575 -13.82 -7.74 -15.85
N LEU A 576 -12.52 -8.02 -15.74
CA LEU A 576 -12.03 -9.25 -15.10
C LEU A 576 -12.34 -9.29 -13.60
N GLU A 577 -12.25 -8.17 -12.89
CA GLU A 577 -12.68 -8.08 -11.47
C GLU A 577 -14.19 -8.33 -11.34
N SER A 578 -15.00 -7.81 -12.28
CA SER A 578 -16.44 -8.08 -12.32
C SER A 578 -16.74 -9.57 -12.56
N ASN A 579 -15.98 -10.23 -13.44
CA ASN A 579 -16.17 -11.67 -13.69
C ASN A 579 -15.77 -12.52 -12.47
N ILE A 580 -14.73 -12.17 -11.75
CA ILE A 580 -14.36 -12.82 -10.48
C ILE A 580 -15.51 -12.68 -9.46
N LYS A 581 -16.15 -11.51 -9.40
CA LYS A 581 -17.33 -11.31 -8.54
C LYS A 581 -18.52 -12.18 -8.99
N LYS A 582 -18.77 -12.32 -10.29
CA LYS A 582 -19.81 -13.22 -10.81
C LYS A 582 -19.54 -14.69 -10.47
N ILE A 583 -18.27 -15.13 -10.44
CA ILE A 583 -17.91 -16.47 -9.96
C ILE A 583 -18.27 -16.62 -8.48
N GLN A 584 -17.96 -15.60 -7.66
CA GLN A 584 -18.33 -15.58 -6.25
C GLN A 584 -19.85 -15.64 -6.03
N GLU A 585 -20.63 -15.05 -6.94
CA GLU A 585 -22.09 -15.08 -6.94
C GLU A 585 -22.67 -16.38 -7.56
N GLY A 586 -21.83 -17.24 -8.15
CA GLY A 586 -22.25 -18.48 -8.83
C GLY A 586 -22.85 -18.25 -10.22
N ALA A 587 -22.65 -17.08 -10.83
CA ALA A 587 -23.19 -16.72 -12.15
C ALA A 587 -22.20 -16.97 -13.30
N LEU A 588 -20.98 -17.41 -13.02
CA LEU A 588 -19.93 -17.68 -14.01
C LEU A 588 -19.00 -18.78 -13.49
N GLU A 589 -18.46 -19.60 -14.40
CA GLU A 589 -17.49 -20.65 -14.08
C GLU A 589 -16.03 -20.19 -14.30
N ILE A 590 -15.08 -20.88 -13.67
CA ILE A 590 -13.64 -20.56 -13.79
C ILE A 590 -13.15 -20.75 -15.23
N ASP A 591 -13.65 -21.79 -15.93
CA ASP A 591 -13.24 -22.11 -17.29
C ASP A 591 -13.66 -21.04 -18.30
N ASP A 592 -14.78 -20.36 -18.08
CA ASP A 592 -15.20 -19.22 -18.94
C ASP A 592 -14.19 -18.08 -18.87
N VAL A 593 -13.69 -17.78 -17.66
CA VAL A 593 -12.66 -16.75 -17.47
C VAL A 593 -11.34 -17.18 -18.10
N ARG A 594 -10.96 -18.45 -18.00
CA ARG A 594 -9.77 -19.00 -18.63
C ARG A 594 -9.83 -18.86 -20.16
N LEU A 595 -10.91 -19.29 -20.79
CA LEU A 595 -11.11 -19.16 -22.24
C LEU A 595 -11.08 -17.71 -22.71
N TYR A 596 -11.69 -16.80 -21.93
CA TYR A 596 -11.64 -15.38 -22.22
C TYR A 596 -10.20 -14.84 -22.18
N LEU A 597 -9.39 -15.28 -21.20
CA LEU A 597 -7.98 -14.88 -21.09
C LEU A 597 -7.16 -15.38 -22.28
N GLU A 598 -7.34 -16.63 -22.69
CA GLU A 598 -6.64 -17.20 -23.82
C GLU A 598 -6.91 -16.40 -25.10
N LYS A 599 -8.17 -16.06 -25.35
CA LYS A 599 -8.59 -15.24 -26.48
C LYS A 599 -8.00 -13.83 -26.41
N THR A 600 -8.07 -13.19 -25.24
CA THR A 600 -7.63 -11.80 -25.05
C THR A 600 -6.11 -11.64 -25.16
N LEU A 601 -5.34 -12.63 -24.70
CA LEU A 601 -3.87 -12.56 -24.72
C LEU A 601 -3.24 -13.06 -26.02
N SER A 602 -3.97 -13.77 -26.87
CA SER A 602 -3.40 -14.37 -28.09
C SER A 602 -2.78 -13.33 -29.03
N ASN A 603 -3.52 -12.28 -29.40
CA ASN A 603 -3.02 -11.22 -30.29
C ASN A 603 -1.84 -10.43 -29.70
N PRO A 604 -1.93 -9.86 -28.50
CA PRO A 604 -0.80 -9.18 -27.89
C PRO A 604 0.46 -10.04 -27.77
N ILE A 605 0.33 -11.31 -27.45
CA ILE A 605 1.47 -12.22 -27.34
C ILE A 605 2.10 -12.48 -28.71
N ASN A 606 1.32 -12.63 -29.77
CA ASN A 606 1.82 -12.76 -31.13
C ASN A 606 2.55 -11.50 -31.59
N GLU A 607 1.99 -10.31 -31.32
CA GLU A 607 2.65 -9.03 -31.59
C GLU A 607 4.01 -8.94 -30.89
N PHE A 608 4.08 -9.36 -29.62
CA PHE A 608 5.36 -9.42 -28.90
C PHE A 608 6.35 -10.38 -29.54
N LYS A 609 5.92 -11.54 -30.05
CA LYS A 609 6.81 -12.49 -30.72
C LYS A 609 7.38 -11.94 -32.03
N LEU A 610 6.52 -11.31 -32.83
CA LEU A 610 6.93 -10.73 -34.11
C LEU A 610 7.91 -9.57 -33.93
N ASN A 611 7.77 -8.79 -32.85
CA ASN A 611 8.52 -7.57 -32.61
C ASN A 611 9.61 -7.70 -31.54
N GLN A 612 10.02 -8.92 -31.15
CA GLN A 612 10.96 -9.16 -30.04
C GLN A 612 12.27 -8.35 -30.14
N SER A 613 12.87 -8.26 -31.32
CA SER A 613 14.14 -7.55 -31.51
C SER A 613 13.99 -6.04 -31.35
N VAL A 614 12.91 -5.46 -31.83
CA VAL A 614 12.59 -4.02 -31.70
C VAL A 614 12.34 -3.68 -30.24
N ILE A 615 11.45 -4.41 -29.58
CA ILE A 615 11.13 -4.25 -28.16
C ILE A 615 12.38 -4.40 -27.29
N GLY A 616 13.19 -5.43 -27.56
CA GLY A 616 14.41 -5.69 -26.84
C GLY A 616 15.44 -4.57 -27.00
N THR A 617 15.55 -3.99 -28.18
CA THR A 617 16.47 -2.87 -28.44
C THR A 617 16.00 -1.59 -27.74
N GLU A 618 14.72 -1.24 -27.82
CA GLU A 618 14.15 -0.07 -27.13
C GLU A 618 14.39 -0.13 -25.60
N ILE A 619 14.03 -1.26 -24.96
CA ILE A 619 14.21 -1.44 -23.52
C ILE A 619 15.69 -1.47 -23.13
N ARG A 620 16.55 -2.14 -23.93
CA ARG A 620 17.99 -2.19 -23.71
C ARG A 620 18.63 -0.81 -23.73
N ASN A 621 18.26 0.04 -24.70
CA ASN A 621 18.80 1.39 -24.80
C ASN A 621 18.53 2.20 -23.53
N VAL A 622 17.32 2.09 -22.99
CA VAL A 622 16.95 2.73 -21.71
C VAL A 622 17.73 2.12 -20.54
N LEU A 623 17.83 0.79 -20.46
CA LEU A 623 18.59 0.12 -19.41
C LEU A 623 20.08 0.49 -19.46
N SER A 624 20.65 0.64 -20.67
CA SER A 624 22.03 1.08 -20.85
C SER A 624 22.21 2.52 -20.39
N SER A 625 21.30 3.43 -20.74
CA SER A 625 21.36 4.82 -20.30
C SER A 625 21.25 4.96 -18.77
N ILE A 626 20.42 4.16 -18.13
CA ILE A 626 20.31 4.10 -16.65
C ILE A 626 21.62 3.59 -16.03
N ASN A 627 22.24 2.55 -16.64
CA ASN A 627 23.53 2.02 -16.17
C ASN A 627 24.65 3.03 -16.37
N ASN A 628 24.65 3.75 -17.49
CA ASN A 628 25.63 4.80 -17.77
C ASN A 628 25.52 6.00 -16.81
N ARG A 629 24.32 6.29 -16.27
CA ARG A 629 24.15 7.29 -15.18
C ARG A 629 24.81 6.84 -13.86
N ILE A 630 25.08 5.57 -13.68
CA ILE A 630 25.81 5.02 -12.53
C ILE A 630 27.33 4.99 -12.82
N SER A 631 27.73 5.25 -14.06
CA SER A 631 29.12 5.36 -14.44
C SER A 631 29.76 6.62 -13.86
N LEU A 632 30.90 6.43 -13.23
CA LEU A 632 31.70 7.50 -12.62
C LEU A 632 32.80 8.03 -13.54
N GLY A 633 32.87 7.56 -14.77
CA GLY A 633 33.84 7.95 -15.77
C GLY A 633 34.63 6.78 -16.39
N ILE A 634 35.53 7.11 -17.31
CA ILE A 634 36.36 6.13 -18.01
C ILE A 634 37.27 5.43 -17.01
N CYS A 635 37.54 4.14 -17.21
CA CYS A 635 38.44 3.37 -16.37
C CYS A 635 39.87 3.87 -16.50
N PRO A 636 40.56 4.27 -15.42
CA PRO A 636 41.91 4.80 -15.50
C PRO A 636 42.95 3.75 -15.87
N LYS A 637 42.65 2.44 -15.76
CA LYS A 637 43.57 1.36 -16.07
C LYS A 637 43.47 0.89 -17.53
N CYS A 638 42.26 0.55 -17.99
CA CYS A 638 42.11 0.00 -19.35
C CYS A 638 41.64 1.01 -20.40
N GLN A 639 41.18 2.16 -20.00
CA GLN A 639 40.64 3.26 -20.84
C GLN A 639 39.52 2.85 -21.83
N LYS A 640 39.17 1.55 -21.86
CA LYS A 640 38.12 0.97 -22.73
C LYS A 640 36.80 0.76 -21.99
N GLY A 641 36.83 0.62 -20.67
CA GLY A 641 35.65 0.44 -19.83
C GLY A 641 35.33 1.67 -18.98
N GLU A 642 34.22 1.62 -18.27
CA GLU A 642 33.77 2.66 -17.37
C GLU A 642 33.86 2.18 -15.92
N MET A 643 34.12 3.10 -15.00
CA MET A 643 34.08 2.84 -13.55
C MET A 643 32.63 2.86 -13.07
N ILE A 644 32.10 1.71 -12.67
CA ILE A 644 30.70 1.54 -12.26
C ILE A 644 30.58 1.07 -10.82
N ILE A 645 29.52 1.53 -10.13
CA ILE A 645 29.22 1.08 -8.77
C ILE A 645 28.54 -0.29 -8.82
N ILE A 646 29.15 -1.30 -8.20
CA ILE A 646 28.65 -2.66 -8.11
C ILE A 646 28.40 -3.03 -6.65
N ARG A 647 27.45 -3.94 -6.41
CA ARG A 647 27.26 -4.59 -5.11
C ARG A 647 27.70 -6.04 -5.16
N SER A 648 28.52 -6.44 -4.21
CA SER A 648 28.92 -7.83 -4.04
C SER A 648 27.70 -8.73 -3.79
N THR A 649 27.60 -9.83 -4.51
CA THR A 649 26.52 -10.81 -4.32
C THR A 649 26.61 -11.54 -2.97
N LYS A 650 27.84 -11.77 -2.49
CA LYS A 650 28.12 -12.44 -1.20
C LYS A 650 27.94 -11.49 -0.01
N THR A 651 28.68 -10.36 -0.01
CA THR A 651 28.74 -9.47 1.16
C THR A 651 27.72 -8.33 1.15
N LYS A 652 26.99 -8.14 0.01
CA LYS A 652 26.09 -7.00 -0.25
C LYS A 652 26.75 -5.62 -0.19
N LYS A 653 28.06 -5.55 0.07
CA LYS A 653 28.81 -4.30 0.10
C LYS A 653 28.95 -3.70 -1.31
N ARG A 654 28.86 -2.36 -1.40
CA ARG A 654 29.08 -1.63 -2.65
C ARG A 654 30.58 -1.32 -2.84
N PHE A 655 31.02 -1.41 -4.09
CA PHE A 655 32.38 -1.07 -4.48
C PHE A 655 32.39 -0.55 -5.91
N LEU A 656 33.43 0.11 -6.31
CA LEU A 656 33.67 0.58 -7.66
C LEU A 656 34.48 -0.46 -8.43
N ALA A 657 34.12 -0.76 -9.67
CA ALA A 657 34.86 -1.65 -10.55
C ALA A 657 34.73 -1.22 -12.01
N CYS A 658 35.70 -1.67 -12.85
CA CYS A 658 35.63 -1.49 -14.28
C CYS A 658 34.51 -2.33 -14.90
N SER A 659 33.73 -1.75 -15.83
CA SER A 659 32.67 -2.46 -16.57
C SER A 659 33.22 -3.63 -17.41
N GLN A 660 34.49 -3.56 -17.85
CA GLN A 660 35.17 -4.57 -18.62
C GLN A 660 35.84 -5.70 -17.80
N PHE A 661 35.64 -5.70 -16.45
CA PHE A 661 36.26 -6.72 -15.58
C PHE A 661 36.03 -8.17 -16.06
N ARG A 662 34.80 -8.47 -16.51
CA ARG A 662 34.44 -9.83 -16.96
C ARG A 662 34.87 -10.14 -18.38
N VAL A 663 35.09 -9.13 -19.21
CA VAL A 663 35.41 -9.30 -20.64
C VAL A 663 36.92 -9.30 -20.87
N THR A 664 37.62 -8.38 -20.24
CA THR A 664 39.06 -8.15 -20.44
C THR A 664 39.91 -8.48 -19.21
N GLY A 665 39.30 -8.90 -18.11
CA GLY A 665 40.01 -9.12 -16.84
C GLY A 665 40.51 -7.86 -16.16
N CYS A 666 40.07 -6.67 -16.58
CA CYS A 666 40.51 -5.40 -15.99
C CYS A 666 40.23 -5.34 -14.50
N ASN A 667 41.26 -5.27 -13.66
CA ASN A 667 41.18 -5.33 -12.21
C ASN A 667 41.10 -3.94 -11.54
N ALA A 668 40.67 -2.92 -12.27
CA ALA A 668 40.43 -1.60 -11.67
C ALA A 668 39.23 -1.66 -10.67
N MET A 669 39.53 -1.62 -9.38
CA MET A 669 38.52 -1.66 -8.30
C MET A 669 38.89 -0.68 -7.18
N ALA A 670 37.86 -0.14 -6.51
CA ALA A 670 38.02 0.68 -5.32
C ALA A 670 36.87 0.42 -4.33
N ALA A 671 37.18 0.43 -3.05
CA ALA A 671 36.16 0.34 -2.00
C ALA A 671 35.37 1.65 -1.91
N LEU A 672 34.08 1.54 -1.61
CA LEU A 672 33.19 2.68 -1.41
C LEU A 672 32.59 2.69 -0.01
N PRO A 673 32.30 3.86 0.55
CA PRO A 673 31.52 3.96 1.79
C PRO A 673 30.21 3.21 1.69
N GLN A 674 29.88 2.41 2.69
CA GLN A 674 28.67 1.56 2.66
C GLN A 674 27.39 2.31 2.97
N LYS A 675 27.48 3.46 3.66
CA LYS A 675 26.37 4.37 3.99
C LYS A 675 26.57 5.71 3.28
N GLY A 676 25.51 6.53 3.24
CA GLY A 676 25.51 7.85 2.61
C GLY A 676 25.19 7.84 1.11
N LEU A 677 24.75 8.99 0.63
CA LEU A 677 24.49 9.24 -0.80
C LEU A 677 25.82 9.54 -1.50
N ILE A 678 26.07 8.87 -2.62
CA ILE A 678 27.25 9.08 -3.46
C ILE A 678 26.78 9.76 -4.76
N LYS A 679 27.45 10.85 -5.11
CA LYS A 679 27.31 11.51 -6.42
C LYS A 679 28.67 11.60 -7.09
N LYS A 680 28.69 11.48 -8.43
CA LYS A 680 29.87 11.79 -9.23
C LYS A 680 30.20 13.27 -9.03
N ASP A 681 31.48 13.56 -8.89
CA ASP A 681 31.97 14.93 -8.86
C ASP A 681 32.76 15.26 -10.13
N SER A 682 34.00 14.82 -10.19
CA SER A 682 34.92 15.07 -11.29
C SER A 682 35.89 13.90 -11.48
N THR A 683 36.83 14.04 -12.36
CA THR A 683 37.99 13.15 -12.44
C THR A 683 39.15 13.78 -11.70
N CYS A 684 39.81 13.02 -10.83
CA CYS A 684 41.01 13.46 -10.11
C CYS A 684 42.21 13.55 -11.07
N TYR A 685 43.18 14.38 -10.73
CA TYR A 685 44.45 14.43 -11.49
C TYR A 685 45.18 13.09 -11.57
N CYS A 686 44.88 12.13 -10.65
CA CYS A 686 45.40 10.76 -10.73
C CYS A 686 44.61 9.85 -11.71
N GLY A 687 43.68 10.40 -12.49
CA GLY A 687 42.83 9.68 -13.45
C GLY A 687 41.63 8.95 -12.86
N TRP A 688 41.52 8.85 -11.54
CA TRP A 688 40.40 8.16 -10.88
C TRP A 688 39.24 9.13 -10.58
N PRO A 689 37.98 8.62 -10.54
CA PRO A 689 36.82 9.47 -10.20
C PRO A 689 36.92 10.07 -8.81
N THR A 690 36.43 11.31 -8.65
CA THR A 690 36.11 11.89 -7.35
C THR A 690 34.62 11.78 -7.07
N LEU A 691 34.29 11.60 -5.81
CA LEU A 691 32.92 11.40 -5.34
C LEU A 691 32.56 12.43 -4.28
N ARG A 692 31.37 13.00 -4.40
CA ARG A 692 30.71 13.74 -3.31
C ARG A 692 29.87 12.77 -2.49
N ILE A 693 30.13 12.74 -1.20
CA ILE A 693 29.45 11.85 -0.26
C ILE A 693 28.71 12.68 0.78
N LYS A 694 27.41 12.40 0.95
CA LYS A 694 26.55 13.04 1.94
C LYS A 694 26.01 11.99 2.91
N PHE A 695 26.30 12.14 4.18
CA PHE A 695 25.67 11.43 5.27
C PHE A 695 24.52 12.25 5.86
N ALA A 696 23.53 11.58 6.45
CA ALA A 696 22.49 12.27 7.21
C ALA A 696 23.14 13.13 8.32
N ARG A 697 22.78 14.42 8.42
CA ARG A 697 23.25 15.39 9.42
C ARG A 697 24.75 15.77 9.37
N ARG A 698 25.52 15.45 8.32
CA ARG A 698 26.92 15.87 8.13
C ARG A 698 27.10 16.72 6.88
N LYS A 699 28.12 17.59 6.85
CA LYS A 699 28.52 18.32 5.64
C LYS A 699 28.92 17.35 4.52
N MET A 700 28.66 17.74 3.28
CA MET A 700 29.05 16.97 2.11
C MET A 700 30.56 17.07 1.93
N TRP A 701 31.24 15.96 1.67
CA TRP A 701 32.67 15.89 1.46
C TRP A 701 33.03 15.19 0.15
N THR A 702 34.16 15.58 -0.44
CA THR A 702 34.65 15.05 -1.71
C THR A 702 35.88 14.20 -1.45
N ILE A 703 35.89 12.97 -2.02
CA ILE A 703 37.03 12.06 -1.95
C ILE A 703 37.44 11.59 -3.34
N CYS A 704 38.72 11.35 -3.55
CA CYS A 704 39.22 10.53 -4.67
C CYS A 704 39.07 9.05 -4.32
N VAL A 705 38.53 8.24 -5.20
CA VAL A 705 38.36 6.79 -4.93
C VAL A 705 39.66 6.00 -4.93
N ASN A 706 40.72 6.56 -5.50
CA ASN A 706 42.07 6.02 -5.39
C ASN A 706 42.64 6.32 -3.99
N ARG A 707 42.75 5.28 -3.15
CA ARG A 707 43.22 5.42 -1.76
C ARG A 707 44.64 5.93 -1.60
N ILE A 708 45.50 5.67 -2.57
CA ILE A 708 46.89 6.13 -2.54
C ILE A 708 47.10 7.52 -3.12
N CYS A 709 46.02 8.17 -3.57
CA CYS A 709 46.09 9.53 -4.10
C CYS A 709 46.44 10.54 -3.03
N SER A 710 47.40 11.41 -3.31
CA SER A 710 47.83 12.48 -2.37
C SER A 710 46.73 13.42 -1.94
N LYS A 711 45.68 13.63 -2.81
CA LYS A 711 44.47 14.39 -2.44
C LYS A 711 43.71 13.83 -1.23
N ASN A 712 43.89 12.55 -0.92
CA ASN A 712 43.25 11.90 0.22
C ASN A 712 44.07 11.96 1.51
N ARG A 713 45.40 12.21 1.43
CA ARG A 713 46.29 12.18 2.63
C ARG A 713 45.86 13.18 3.69
N ASN A 714 45.35 14.33 3.29
CA ASN A 714 44.91 15.39 4.23
C ASN A 714 43.52 15.19 4.78
N ASN A 715 42.70 14.31 4.20
CA ASN A 715 41.27 14.09 4.58
C ASN A 715 41.09 12.85 5.47
N PHE A 716 42.04 11.89 5.47
CA PHE A 716 41.90 10.65 6.24
C PHE A 716 42.35 10.77 7.71
N ALA A 717 43.20 11.75 8.05
CA ALA A 717 43.71 11.92 9.42
C ALA A 717 42.65 12.37 10.45
N SER A 718 41.52 12.92 10.01
CA SER A 718 40.48 13.46 10.90
C SER A 718 39.21 12.58 11.02
N HIS A 719 39.16 11.40 10.39
CA HIS A 719 37.93 10.57 10.32
C HIS A 719 38.18 9.06 10.54
N TYR A 720 39.29 8.69 11.17
CA TYR A 720 39.54 7.32 11.61
C TYR A 720 39.02 7.12 13.03
N ASP A 721 38.03 6.28 13.22
CA ASP A 721 37.63 5.74 14.52
C ASP A 721 38.58 4.58 14.84
N SER A 722 39.32 4.68 15.92
CA SER A 722 40.36 3.75 16.32
C SER A 722 39.91 2.36 16.76
N GLU A 723 38.58 2.14 16.82
CA GLU A 723 38.01 0.86 17.29
C GLU A 723 37.41 -0.06 16.18
N SER A 724 37.37 0.37 14.95
CA SER A 724 36.96 -0.50 13.85
C SER A 724 37.84 -0.30 12.63
N ASN A 725 38.51 -1.34 12.17
CA ASN A 725 39.24 -1.42 10.89
C ASN A 725 38.36 -1.23 9.65
N ALA A 726 37.27 -0.50 9.75
CA ALA A 726 36.31 -0.21 8.69
C ALA A 726 36.13 1.30 8.52
N LEU A 727 36.30 1.78 7.31
CA LEU A 727 35.89 3.14 6.91
C LEU A 727 34.40 3.35 7.23
N ILE A 728 34.10 4.30 8.10
CA ILE A 728 32.75 4.77 8.40
C ILE A 728 32.12 5.42 7.17
#